data_aefe4c038a33e4940731b8c886ab4c5f
#
_entry.id   aefe4c038a33e4940731b8c886ab4c5f
#
_cell.length_a   1.000
_cell.length_b   1.000
_cell.length_c   1.000
_cell.angle_alpha   90.00
_cell.angle_beta   90.00
_cell.angle_gamma   90.00
#
_symmetry.space_group_name_H-M   'P 1'
#
loop_
_entity.id
_entity.type
_entity.pdbx_description
1 polymer ?
#
loop_
_entity_poly.entity_id
_entity_poly.type
_entity_poly.pdbx_seq_one_letter_code
_entity_poly.pdbx_strand_id
1 'polypeptide(L)'
;MSIVIPVYNQIHYTYACLLSILENTKDVTYEIIIADDVSTDATKELSLYAENLVICRNKTNQGFLRNCNQAAKAARGKYVMFLNNDTQVTPGWLSSLVNLIESDPTIGMVGSKLVYPDGRLQEAGGIIWSDGSGWNYGRLDDPEKPEYNYVKDVDYISGAAILLSNDLWKQIGGFDELFAPAYCEDSDLAFEVRKAGYRVVYQPLSKVIHFEGVSNGTDVNGTGLKRYQVENSKKLKEKWAEEFKKQSVNTGNPNPFRARERSQKKPVILVVDHYVPTFDKDAGSKTTYQYLKMFVKMGYSVKFLGDNFLHEEPYSTTLQQMGVEILYGPEYQAGIWDWLTKNKDEIDFAYLNRPHIAIKYVDFIKKNTNIKVIYYGHDLHFLREYREYELTGDIKKKRESDYWKSIEFSLMEKAAVSYYPSYVEEEAIHAIHPEYKIRAITAYVYEKFLENIDKDFAKREGLLFVGGFAHPPNADAVLWFAKEIFPLIRQRIDVNFYVVGSKVTDEIKALEQPGSGIIVKGFVTEEELASLYSTSRIVVVPLRYGAGVKGKVVEAVYNGAAIVTTSIGSEGIPEADRVMKVADGPAAFADEVVKMYQDPAECRRMCEETQKYIREYFSVEAAWKVIEEDFTPKKKR
;
A
#
# COMPACT_ATOMS: atom_id res chain seq x y z
N MET A 1 18.76 -18.40 -5.61
CA MET A 1 17.53 -18.92 -6.23
C MET A 1 17.86 -20.20 -7.00
N SER A 2 17.05 -21.26 -6.86
CA SER A 2 17.18 -22.47 -7.70
C SER A 2 15.93 -22.59 -8.57
N ILE A 3 16.11 -22.49 -9.89
CA ILE A 3 15.02 -22.62 -10.86
C ILE A 3 15.02 -24.07 -11.34
N VAL A 4 13.99 -24.84 -10.98
CA VAL A 4 13.79 -26.24 -11.37
C VAL A 4 12.86 -26.27 -12.58
N ILE A 5 13.36 -26.77 -13.70
CA ILE A 5 12.64 -26.86 -14.97
C ILE A 5 12.41 -28.35 -15.30
N PRO A 6 11.17 -28.87 -15.11
CA PRO A 6 10.84 -30.23 -15.53
C PRO A 6 10.79 -30.33 -17.05
N VAL A 7 11.45 -31.36 -17.60
CA VAL A 7 11.58 -31.55 -19.05
C VAL A 7 11.29 -33.00 -19.41
N TYR A 8 10.44 -33.18 -20.40
CA TYR A 8 10.26 -34.44 -21.10
C TYR A 8 10.12 -34.17 -22.59
N ASN A 9 11.20 -34.36 -23.36
CA ASN A 9 11.29 -33.95 -24.75
C ASN A 9 11.03 -32.44 -24.96
N GLN A 10 10.63 -32.03 -26.17
CA GLN A 10 10.25 -30.65 -26.49
C GLN A 10 11.42 -29.65 -26.35
N ILE A 11 12.60 -30.02 -26.85
CA ILE A 11 13.82 -29.21 -26.74
C ILE A 11 13.63 -27.75 -27.20
N HIS A 12 12.79 -27.48 -28.19
CA HIS A 12 12.57 -26.15 -28.73
C HIS A 12 11.96 -25.22 -27.67
N TYR A 13 10.98 -25.73 -26.88
CA TYR A 13 10.38 -24.98 -25.79
C TYR A 13 11.35 -24.79 -24.62
N THR A 14 12.09 -25.86 -24.26
CA THR A 14 13.14 -25.79 -23.24
C THR A 14 14.20 -24.74 -23.61
N TYR A 15 14.62 -24.69 -24.87
CA TYR A 15 15.58 -23.69 -25.35
C TYR A 15 15.01 -22.27 -25.26
N ALA A 16 13.79 -22.05 -25.71
CA ALA A 16 13.13 -20.76 -25.63
C ALA A 16 12.93 -20.30 -24.18
N CYS A 17 12.58 -21.22 -23.27
CA CYS A 17 12.47 -20.94 -21.84
C CYS A 17 13.82 -20.50 -21.26
N LEU A 18 14.89 -21.26 -21.49
CA LEU A 18 16.24 -20.92 -21.02
C LEU A 18 16.73 -19.58 -21.56
N LEU A 19 16.50 -19.30 -22.84
CA LEU A 19 16.87 -18.03 -23.45
C LEU A 19 16.12 -16.87 -22.80
N SER A 20 14.81 -17.02 -22.60
CA SER A 20 14.01 -15.99 -21.93
C SER A 20 14.47 -15.70 -20.49
N ILE A 21 14.91 -16.74 -19.74
CA ILE A 21 15.48 -16.56 -18.40
C ILE A 21 16.77 -15.75 -18.48
N LEU A 22 17.68 -16.12 -19.38
CA LEU A 22 18.98 -15.45 -19.55
C LEU A 22 18.82 -13.97 -19.95
N GLU A 23 17.84 -13.65 -20.78
CA GLU A 23 17.57 -12.30 -21.24
C GLU A 23 16.91 -11.42 -20.18
N ASN A 24 15.99 -12.00 -19.39
CA ASN A 24 15.07 -11.25 -18.52
C ASN A 24 15.34 -11.41 -17.02
N THR A 25 16.44 -12.07 -16.60
CA THR A 25 16.78 -12.26 -15.18
C THR A 25 18.21 -11.78 -14.90
N LYS A 26 18.35 -10.47 -14.60
CA LYS A 26 19.66 -9.83 -14.36
C LYS A 26 19.83 -9.28 -12.94
N ASP A 27 18.76 -9.25 -12.20
CA ASP A 27 18.60 -8.58 -10.91
C ASP A 27 18.55 -9.56 -9.71
N VAL A 28 18.51 -10.87 -9.98
CA VAL A 28 18.52 -11.94 -8.98
C VAL A 28 19.59 -12.98 -9.33
N THR A 29 20.37 -13.43 -8.36
CA THR A 29 21.31 -14.54 -8.56
C THR A 29 20.58 -15.88 -8.56
N TYR A 30 20.84 -16.72 -9.57
CA TYR A 30 20.14 -17.99 -9.70
C TYR A 30 21.05 -19.11 -10.25
N GLU A 31 20.63 -20.35 -10.04
CA GLU A 31 21.08 -21.55 -10.72
C GLU A 31 19.90 -22.19 -11.45
N ILE A 32 20.15 -22.90 -12.52
CA ILE A 32 19.13 -23.64 -13.27
C ILE A 32 19.37 -25.14 -13.09
N ILE A 33 18.30 -25.85 -12.72
CA ILE A 33 18.25 -27.28 -12.53
C ILE A 33 17.29 -27.87 -13.57
N ILE A 34 17.81 -28.59 -14.54
CA ILE A 34 17.01 -29.31 -15.54
C ILE A 34 16.63 -30.68 -14.98
N ALA A 35 15.34 -30.89 -14.76
CA ALA A 35 14.78 -32.16 -14.33
C ALA A 35 14.37 -32.98 -15.56
N ASP A 36 15.29 -33.72 -16.16
CA ASP A 36 15.07 -34.49 -17.41
C ASP A 36 14.49 -35.88 -17.11
N ASP A 37 13.23 -36.06 -17.48
CA ASP A 37 12.49 -37.32 -17.28
C ASP A 37 12.65 -38.29 -18.45
N VAL A 38 13.90 -38.64 -18.77
CA VAL A 38 14.28 -39.58 -19.82
C VAL A 38 13.94 -39.12 -21.23
N SER A 39 14.21 -37.85 -21.56
CA SER A 39 14.00 -37.31 -22.90
C SER A 39 14.78 -38.12 -23.96
N THR A 40 14.16 -38.31 -25.12
CA THR A 40 14.69 -39.06 -26.23
C THR A 40 15.12 -38.19 -27.42
N ASP A 41 14.70 -36.93 -27.43
CA ASP A 41 15.09 -35.91 -28.41
C ASP A 41 16.44 -35.27 -28.07
N ALA A 42 16.78 -34.15 -28.70
CA ALA A 42 18.03 -33.43 -28.47
C ALA A 42 18.18 -32.85 -27.05
N THR A 43 17.15 -32.91 -26.20
CA THR A 43 17.22 -32.50 -24.78
C THR A 43 18.32 -33.26 -24.04
N LYS A 44 18.57 -34.54 -24.40
CA LYS A 44 19.63 -35.37 -23.80
C LYS A 44 21.04 -34.79 -24.04
N GLU A 45 21.20 -33.94 -25.06
CA GLU A 45 22.45 -33.31 -25.47
C GLU A 45 22.57 -31.85 -24.96
N LEU A 46 21.64 -31.39 -24.14
CA LEU A 46 21.56 -29.99 -23.68
C LEU A 46 22.87 -29.48 -23.05
N SER A 47 23.60 -30.37 -22.34
CA SER A 47 24.93 -30.05 -21.77
C SER A 47 26.00 -29.69 -22.79
N LEU A 48 25.81 -30.03 -24.07
CA LEU A 48 26.75 -29.68 -25.15
C LEU A 48 26.53 -28.25 -25.67
N TYR A 49 25.34 -27.67 -25.39
CA TYR A 49 24.91 -26.40 -25.96
C TYR A 49 24.70 -25.29 -24.88
N ALA A 50 24.61 -25.68 -23.62
CA ALA A 50 24.40 -24.73 -22.52
C ALA A 50 25.31 -25.08 -21.33
N GLU A 51 26.07 -24.07 -20.88
CA GLU A 51 26.96 -24.17 -19.72
C GLU A 51 26.24 -23.78 -18.42
N ASN A 52 26.85 -24.18 -17.30
CA ASN A 52 26.36 -23.80 -15.95
C ASN A 52 24.94 -24.30 -15.59
N LEU A 53 24.51 -25.42 -16.21
CA LEU A 53 23.29 -26.12 -15.87
C LEU A 53 23.55 -27.30 -14.92
N VAL A 54 22.68 -27.50 -13.94
CA VAL A 54 22.61 -28.74 -13.16
C VAL A 54 21.60 -29.66 -13.85
N ILE A 55 22.01 -30.78 -14.40
CA ILE A 55 21.13 -31.72 -15.10
C ILE A 55 20.87 -32.91 -14.21
N CYS A 56 19.62 -33.09 -13.80
CA CYS A 56 19.11 -34.22 -13.03
C CYS A 56 18.31 -35.14 -13.98
N ARG A 57 18.95 -36.16 -14.56
CA ARG A 57 18.29 -37.10 -15.46
C ARG A 57 17.83 -38.36 -14.74
N ASN A 58 16.58 -38.71 -14.86
CA ASN A 58 15.99 -39.93 -14.33
C ASN A 58 16.45 -41.16 -15.13
N LYS A 59 16.41 -42.35 -14.48
CA LYS A 59 16.70 -43.64 -15.14
C LYS A 59 15.50 -44.21 -15.89
N THR A 60 14.28 -43.87 -15.40
CA THR A 60 12.99 -44.27 -15.96
C THR A 60 12.05 -43.08 -15.86
N ASN A 61 11.03 -43.01 -16.70
CA ASN A 61 10.05 -41.95 -16.65
C ASN A 61 9.31 -41.97 -15.29
N GLN A 62 9.36 -40.85 -14.56
CA GLN A 62 8.82 -40.69 -13.21
C GLN A 62 7.51 -39.88 -13.19
N GLY A 63 7.21 -39.20 -14.29
CA GLY A 63 6.14 -38.22 -14.38
C GLY A 63 6.52 -36.89 -13.72
N PHE A 64 5.69 -35.87 -13.93
CA PHE A 64 5.97 -34.49 -13.53
C PHE A 64 6.33 -34.37 -12.04
N LEU A 65 5.46 -34.86 -11.18
CA LEU A 65 5.54 -34.72 -9.72
C LEU A 65 6.86 -35.27 -9.16
N ARG A 66 7.17 -36.54 -9.47
CA ARG A 66 8.39 -37.22 -8.95
C ARG A 66 9.64 -36.63 -9.54
N ASN A 67 9.59 -36.24 -10.82
CA ASN A 67 10.69 -35.60 -11.50
C ASN A 67 11.07 -34.28 -10.80
N CYS A 68 10.09 -33.43 -10.50
CA CYS A 68 10.29 -32.20 -9.73
C CYS A 68 10.85 -32.48 -8.33
N ASN A 69 10.24 -33.43 -7.58
CA ASN A 69 10.69 -33.78 -6.24
C ASN A 69 12.15 -34.27 -6.20
N GLN A 70 12.56 -35.06 -7.21
CA GLN A 70 13.93 -35.58 -7.30
C GLN A 70 14.92 -34.46 -7.63
N ALA A 71 14.61 -33.60 -8.60
CA ALA A 71 15.49 -32.52 -9.03
C ALA A 71 15.67 -31.44 -7.97
N ALA A 72 14.58 -31.12 -7.23
CA ALA A 72 14.62 -30.13 -6.15
C ALA A 72 15.60 -30.50 -5.01
N LYS A 73 16.01 -31.77 -4.88
CA LYS A 73 17.07 -32.18 -3.92
C LYS A 73 18.42 -31.55 -4.24
N ALA A 74 18.67 -31.18 -5.50
CA ALA A 74 19.88 -30.50 -5.91
C ALA A 74 19.84 -28.97 -5.67
N ALA A 75 18.71 -28.42 -5.26
CA ALA A 75 18.54 -26.99 -5.05
C ALA A 75 19.37 -26.47 -3.85
N ARG A 76 20.21 -25.47 -4.11
CA ARG A 76 21.09 -24.81 -3.13
C ARG A 76 20.63 -23.42 -2.75
N GLY A 77 19.71 -22.85 -3.53
CA GLY A 77 19.19 -21.50 -3.31
C GLY A 77 18.28 -21.40 -2.07
N LYS A 78 18.19 -20.20 -1.49
CA LYS A 78 17.24 -19.87 -0.41
C LYS A 78 15.79 -20.17 -0.82
N TYR A 79 15.47 -19.97 -2.10
CA TYR A 79 14.15 -20.23 -2.69
C TYR A 79 14.26 -21.24 -3.82
N VAL A 80 13.20 -22.03 -4.01
CA VAL A 80 13.00 -22.93 -5.14
C VAL A 80 11.87 -22.37 -6.00
N MET A 81 12.15 -22.23 -7.31
CA MET A 81 11.21 -21.84 -8.34
C MET A 81 10.94 -23.03 -9.25
N PHE A 82 9.73 -23.54 -9.28
CA PHE A 82 9.30 -24.51 -10.31
C PHE A 82 8.78 -23.72 -11.51
N LEU A 83 9.33 -23.97 -12.67
CA LEU A 83 9.01 -23.28 -13.92
C LEU A 83 8.89 -24.31 -15.05
N ASN A 84 7.72 -24.39 -15.67
CA ASN A 84 7.53 -25.31 -16.81
C ASN A 84 8.43 -24.94 -17.98
N ASN A 85 8.90 -25.96 -18.71
CA ASN A 85 9.78 -25.76 -19.86
C ASN A 85 9.09 -25.11 -21.08
N ASP A 86 7.76 -25.16 -21.13
CA ASP A 86 6.92 -24.49 -22.14
C ASP A 86 6.46 -23.09 -21.70
N THR A 87 7.38 -22.35 -21.04
CA THR A 87 7.15 -20.97 -20.61
C THR A 87 8.18 -20.02 -21.22
N GLN A 88 7.80 -18.75 -21.32
CA GLN A 88 8.71 -17.62 -21.56
C GLN A 88 8.48 -16.56 -20.50
N VAL A 89 9.55 -16.13 -19.86
CA VAL A 89 9.49 -15.12 -18.79
C VAL A 89 9.72 -13.72 -19.34
N THR A 90 9.21 -12.69 -18.63
CA THR A 90 9.31 -11.29 -19.02
C THR A 90 10.22 -10.49 -18.05
N PRO A 91 10.67 -9.28 -18.39
CA PRO A 91 11.50 -8.48 -17.48
C PRO A 91 10.87 -8.30 -16.10
N GLY A 92 11.67 -8.44 -15.03
CA GLY A 92 11.21 -8.26 -13.64
C GLY A 92 10.39 -9.42 -13.05
N TRP A 93 10.16 -10.50 -13.81
CA TRP A 93 9.33 -11.62 -13.35
C TRP A 93 9.81 -12.27 -12.05
N LEU A 94 11.12 -12.48 -11.92
CA LEU A 94 11.67 -13.18 -10.76
C LEU A 94 11.89 -12.23 -9.57
N SER A 95 12.40 -11.03 -9.80
CA SER A 95 12.62 -10.04 -8.75
C SER A 95 11.31 -9.62 -8.08
N SER A 96 10.21 -9.49 -8.83
CA SER A 96 8.90 -9.18 -8.25
C SER A 96 8.38 -10.28 -7.31
N LEU A 97 8.64 -11.56 -7.62
CA LEU A 97 8.32 -12.68 -6.72
C LEU A 97 9.20 -12.66 -5.46
N VAL A 98 10.53 -12.46 -5.63
CA VAL A 98 11.48 -12.41 -4.51
C VAL A 98 11.16 -11.25 -3.58
N ASN A 99 10.96 -10.05 -4.13
CA ASN A 99 10.62 -8.87 -3.34
C ASN A 99 9.33 -9.07 -2.53
N LEU A 100 8.32 -9.73 -3.13
CA LEU A 100 7.08 -9.99 -2.44
C LEU A 100 7.24 -10.99 -1.29
N ILE A 101 7.89 -12.13 -1.53
CA ILE A 101 8.06 -13.14 -0.47
C ILE A 101 8.98 -12.66 0.67
N GLU A 102 9.91 -11.74 0.38
CA GLU A 102 10.78 -11.14 1.40
C GLU A 102 10.14 -9.97 2.15
N SER A 103 9.09 -9.36 1.59
CA SER A 103 8.40 -8.22 2.21
C SER A 103 7.58 -8.58 3.44
N ASP A 104 7.11 -9.84 3.53
CA ASP A 104 6.24 -10.31 4.62
C ASP A 104 6.57 -11.76 4.98
N PRO A 105 7.08 -12.04 6.19
CA PRO A 105 7.47 -13.38 6.62
C PRO A 105 6.30 -14.37 6.71
N THR A 106 5.06 -13.92 6.62
CA THR A 106 3.88 -14.79 6.57
C THR A 106 3.63 -15.39 5.19
N ILE A 107 4.30 -14.89 4.15
CA ILE A 107 4.17 -15.42 2.79
C ILE A 107 5.08 -16.63 2.63
N GLY A 108 4.48 -17.81 2.36
CA GLY A 108 5.22 -19.05 2.14
C GLY A 108 5.37 -19.43 0.67
N MET A 109 4.43 -19.02 -0.16
CA MET A 109 4.38 -19.36 -1.59
C MET A 109 3.87 -18.17 -2.40
N VAL A 110 4.55 -17.89 -3.51
CA VAL A 110 4.15 -16.85 -4.46
C VAL A 110 4.10 -17.39 -5.88
N GLY A 111 3.25 -16.84 -6.72
CA GLY A 111 3.14 -17.24 -8.11
C GLY A 111 2.82 -16.12 -9.08
N SER A 112 3.07 -16.41 -10.35
CA SER A 112 3.05 -15.45 -11.45
C SER A 112 1.66 -15.30 -12.07
N LYS A 113 1.43 -14.18 -12.75
CA LYS A 113 0.38 -14.01 -13.76
C LYS A 113 0.74 -14.84 -14.99
N LEU A 114 -0.12 -15.80 -15.35
CA LEU A 114 0.07 -16.58 -16.55
C LEU A 114 -0.77 -15.98 -17.69
N VAL A 115 -0.13 -15.83 -18.84
CA VAL A 115 -0.79 -15.37 -20.08
C VAL A 115 -0.52 -16.34 -21.22
N TYR A 116 -1.49 -16.45 -22.13
CA TYR A 116 -1.31 -17.21 -23.36
C TYR A 116 -0.38 -16.49 -24.35
N PRO A 117 0.21 -17.20 -25.33
CA PRO A 117 1.00 -16.56 -26.38
C PRO A 117 0.23 -15.53 -27.23
N ASP A 118 -1.09 -15.63 -27.27
CA ASP A 118 -1.97 -14.66 -27.95
C ASP A 118 -2.28 -13.41 -27.12
N GLY A 119 -1.71 -13.32 -25.91
CA GLY A 119 -1.84 -12.19 -25.01
C GLY A 119 -3.03 -12.27 -24.05
N ARG A 120 -3.95 -13.21 -24.19
CA ARG A 120 -5.07 -13.36 -23.24
C ARG A 120 -4.59 -13.93 -21.91
N LEU A 121 -5.32 -13.60 -20.85
CA LEU A 121 -5.04 -14.12 -19.51
C LEU A 121 -5.28 -15.63 -19.47
N GLN A 122 -4.34 -16.37 -18.87
CA GLN A 122 -4.52 -17.76 -18.57
C GLN A 122 -4.94 -17.97 -17.11
N GLU A 123 -4.26 -17.29 -16.18
CA GLU A 123 -4.54 -17.38 -14.75
C GLU A 123 -4.03 -16.14 -13.99
N ALA A 124 -4.88 -15.57 -13.16
CA ALA A 124 -4.54 -14.56 -12.16
C ALA A 124 -4.78 -15.09 -10.74
N GLY A 125 -4.14 -16.24 -10.44
CA GLY A 125 -4.38 -17.07 -9.28
C GLY A 125 -5.56 -18.02 -9.45
N GLY A 126 -5.60 -19.08 -8.65
CA GLY A 126 -6.62 -20.11 -8.69
C GLY A 126 -7.67 -19.96 -7.60
N ILE A 127 -8.92 -20.33 -7.92
CA ILE A 127 -10.04 -20.43 -6.97
C ILE A 127 -10.40 -21.91 -6.81
N ILE A 128 -10.53 -22.36 -5.57
CA ILE A 128 -11.08 -23.68 -5.25
C ILE A 128 -12.42 -23.49 -4.54
N TRP A 129 -13.45 -24.12 -5.07
CA TRP A 129 -14.79 -24.07 -4.53
C TRP A 129 -15.08 -25.21 -3.54
N SER A 130 -16.09 -25.05 -2.71
CA SER A 130 -16.47 -26.04 -1.70
C SER A 130 -16.89 -27.40 -2.26
N ASP A 131 -17.30 -27.46 -3.53
CA ASP A 131 -17.62 -28.69 -4.26
C ASP A 131 -16.37 -29.41 -4.79
N GLY A 132 -15.18 -28.81 -4.66
CA GLY A 132 -13.90 -29.32 -5.14
C GLY A 132 -13.54 -28.92 -6.56
N SER A 133 -14.38 -28.13 -7.23
CA SER A 133 -14.03 -27.57 -8.54
C SER A 133 -12.97 -26.47 -8.39
N GLY A 134 -12.02 -26.41 -9.33
CA GLY A 134 -10.98 -25.40 -9.44
C GLY A 134 -11.18 -24.53 -10.66
N TRP A 135 -10.97 -23.22 -10.51
CA TRP A 135 -10.99 -22.24 -11.60
C TRP A 135 -9.65 -21.53 -11.71
N ASN A 136 -9.11 -21.49 -12.93
CA ASN A 136 -8.06 -20.51 -13.27
C ASN A 136 -8.74 -19.15 -13.43
N TYR A 137 -8.58 -18.27 -12.42
CA TYR A 137 -9.31 -17.01 -12.40
C TYR A 137 -8.89 -16.10 -13.55
N GLY A 138 -9.89 -15.62 -14.30
CA GLY A 138 -9.71 -14.73 -15.45
C GLY A 138 -9.34 -15.42 -16.77
N ARG A 139 -9.46 -16.76 -16.86
CA ARG A 139 -9.09 -17.51 -18.07
C ARG A 139 -9.77 -16.95 -19.34
N LEU A 140 -8.94 -16.66 -20.36
CA LEU A 140 -9.29 -16.11 -21.69
C LEU A 140 -9.76 -14.64 -21.67
N ASP A 141 -9.64 -13.95 -20.54
CA ASP A 141 -9.98 -12.53 -20.42
C ASP A 141 -8.78 -11.62 -20.71
N ASP A 142 -8.97 -10.30 -20.65
CA ASP A 142 -7.93 -9.30 -20.79
C ASP A 142 -7.08 -9.23 -19.52
N PRO A 143 -5.76 -9.52 -19.57
CA PRO A 143 -4.87 -9.52 -18.42
C PRO A 143 -4.66 -8.13 -17.77
N GLU A 144 -5.02 -7.05 -18.46
CA GLU A 144 -4.81 -5.69 -17.98
C GLU A 144 -5.99 -5.14 -17.15
N LYS A 145 -7.08 -5.92 -16.99
CA LYS A 145 -8.20 -5.53 -16.14
C LYS A 145 -7.77 -5.34 -14.68
N PRO A 146 -8.33 -4.35 -13.98
CA PRO A 146 -7.97 -4.01 -12.59
C PRO A 146 -7.94 -5.20 -11.62
N GLU A 147 -8.92 -6.07 -11.70
CA GLU A 147 -9.09 -7.24 -10.82
C GLU A 147 -7.98 -8.31 -10.94
N TYR A 148 -7.13 -8.21 -11.96
CA TYR A 148 -5.98 -9.09 -12.18
C TYR A 148 -4.65 -8.41 -11.85
N ASN A 149 -4.65 -7.14 -11.44
CA ASN A 149 -3.45 -6.31 -11.35
C ASN A 149 -3.15 -5.81 -9.92
N TYR A 150 -3.43 -6.62 -8.89
CA TYR A 150 -3.01 -6.35 -7.52
C TYR A 150 -2.59 -7.63 -6.80
N VAL A 151 -1.73 -7.50 -5.80
CA VAL A 151 -1.28 -8.62 -4.94
C VAL A 151 -2.44 -9.11 -4.10
N LYS A 152 -2.67 -10.42 -4.06
CA LYS A 152 -3.80 -11.02 -3.32
C LYS A 152 -3.52 -12.43 -2.86
N ASP A 153 -4.15 -12.82 -1.74
CA ASP A 153 -4.19 -14.23 -1.32
C ASP A 153 -5.01 -15.04 -2.31
N VAL A 154 -4.57 -16.24 -2.66
CA VAL A 154 -5.27 -17.13 -3.60
C VAL A 154 -5.37 -18.56 -3.05
N ASP A 155 -6.30 -19.36 -3.59
CA ASP A 155 -6.45 -20.73 -3.13
C ASP A 155 -5.30 -21.62 -3.61
N TYR A 156 -4.85 -21.44 -4.84
CA TYR A 156 -3.69 -22.12 -5.39
C TYR A 156 -3.02 -21.27 -6.47
N ILE A 157 -1.87 -21.69 -6.90
CA ILE A 157 -1.09 -21.15 -8.01
C ILE A 157 -0.71 -22.31 -8.91
N SER A 158 -0.89 -22.15 -10.22
CA SER A 158 -0.53 -23.15 -11.20
C SER A 158 0.93 -23.60 -11.09
N GLY A 159 1.17 -24.90 -11.16
CA GLY A 159 2.49 -25.52 -11.17
C GLY A 159 3.43 -25.03 -12.26
N ALA A 160 2.91 -24.26 -13.23
CA ALA A 160 3.72 -23.67 -14.30
C ALA A 160 4.73 -22.63 -13.82
N ALA A 161 4.44 -21.91 -12.70
CA ALA A 161 5.35 -20.88 -12.16
C ALA A 161 5.11 -20.63 -10.66
N ILE A 162 5.74 -21.45 -9.80
CA ILE A 162 5.61 -21.42 -8.34
C ILE A 162 6.96 -21.17 -7.68
N LEU A 163 6.99 -20.20 -6.74
CA LEU A 163 8.16 -19.93 -5.91
C LEU A 163 7.81 -20.07 -4.42
N LEU A 164 8.69 -20.77 -3.67
CA LEU A 164 8.60 -20.90 -2.22
C LEU A 164 10.00 -21.02 -1.59
N SER A 165 10.10 -20.88 -0.25
CA SER A 165 11.39 -21.09 0.39
C SER A 165 11.81 -22.56 0.34
N ASN A 166 13.11 -22.79 0.16
CA ASN A 166 13.68 -24.15 0.12
C ASN A 166 13.49 -24.89 1.45
N ASP A 167 13.52 -24.16 2.55
CA ASP A 167 13.29 -24.74 3.88
C ASP A 167 11.83 -25.17 4.06
N LEU A 168 10.87 -24.36 3.62
CA LEU A 168 9.46 -24.72 3.65
C LEU A 168 9.15 -25.90 2.73
N TRP A 169 9.76 -25.92 1.52
CA TRP A 169 9.68 -27.04 0.59
C TRP A 169 10.12 -28.36 1.24
N LYS A 170 11.28 -28.35 1.91
CA LYS A 170 11.80 -29.52 2.65
C LYS A 170 10.93 -29.89 3.86
N GLN A 171 10.43 -28.90 4.59
CA GLN A 171 9.55 -29.11 5.74
C GLN A 171 8.24 -29.80 5.33
N ILE A 172 7.64 -29.38 4.21
CA ILE A 172 6.40 -29.99 3.67
C ILE A 172 6.70 -31.37 3.09
N GLY A 173 7.91 -31.63 2.60
CA GLY A 173 8.30 -32.90 1.99
C GLY A 173 8.13 -32.95 0.48
N GLY A 174 7.91 -31.80 -0.16
CA GLY A 174 7.71 -31.67 -1.60
C GLY A 174 6.28 -31.89 -2.06
N PHE A 175 6.08 -32.21 -3.32
CA PHE A 175 4.78 -32.62 -3.84
C PHE A 175 4.39 -34.01 -3.32
N ASP A 176 3.13 -34.18 -2.92
CA ASP A 176 2.63 -35.44 -2.35
C ASP A 176 2.48 -36.54 -3.41
N GLU A 177 3.12 -37.68 -3.17
CA GLU A 177 3.06 -38.89 -4.02
C GLU A 177 1.63 -39.40 -4.29
N LEU A 178 0.66 -39.02 -3.46
CA LEU A 178 -0.77 -39.33 -3.65
C LEU A 178 -1.28 -38.88 -5.04
N PHE A 179 -0.71 -37.80 -5.57
CA PHE A 179 -1.13 -37.17 -6.81
C PHE A 179 -0.28 -37.61 -8.03
N ALA A 180 0.66 -38.54 -7.83
CA ALA A 180 1.46 -39.04 -8.95
C ALA A 180 0.56 -39.68 -10.05
N PRO A 181 0.88 -39.51 -11.35
CA PRO A 181 2.10 -38.90 -11.89
C PRO A 181 2.02 -37.37 -12.06
N ALA A 182 0.83 -36.75 -12.08
CA ALA A 182 0.62 -35.32 -12.28
C ALA A 182 -0.81 -34.88 -11.96
N TYR A 183 -1.02 -33.55 -11.84
CA TYR A 183 -2.25 -32.79 -11.56
C TYR A 183 -2.71 -32.83 -10.11
N CYS A 184 -3.15 -31.68 -9.64
CA CYS A 184 -3.55 -31.33 -8.27
C CYS A 184 -2.42 -31.27 -7.25
N GLU A 185 -1.17 -31.55 -7.61
CA GLU A 185 0.00 -31.41 -6.74
C GLU A 185 0.26 -29.95 -6.36
N ASP A 186 -0.02 -29.01 -7.25
CA ASP A 186 0.07 -27.56 -7.02
C ASP A 186 -0.99 -27.06 -6.06
N SER A 187 -2.22 -27.52 -6.23
CA SER A 187 -3.33 -27.22 -5.34
C SER A 187 -3.10 -27.82 -3.95
N ASP A 188 -2.64 -29.06 -3.88
CA ASP A 188 -2.27 -29.73 -2.61
C ASP A 188 -1.14 -28.99 -1.90
N LEU A 189 -0.07 -28.62 -2.63
CA LEU A 189 1.04 -27.85 -2.08
C LEU A 189 0.54 -26.52 -1.47
N ALA A 190 -0.38 -25.83 -2.13
CA ALA A 190 -0.97 -24.61 -1.61
C ALA A 190 -1.74 -24.84 -0.30
N PHE A 191 -2.43 -25.96 -0.14
CA PHE A 191 -3.07 -26.35 1.12
C PHE A 191 -2.06 -26.71 2.20
N GLU A 192 -0.99 -27.44 1.87
CA GLU A 192 0.07 -27.79 2.83
C GLU A 192 0.83 -26.53 3.30
N VAL A 193 1.10 -25.56 2.42
CA VAL A 193 1.68 -24.25 2.79
C VAL A 193 0.78 -23.53 3.81
N ARG A 194 -0.53 -23.48 3.57
CA ARG A 194 -1.48 -22.87 4.52
C ARG A 194 -1.57 -23.64 5.83
N LYS A 195 -1.54 -24.95 5.79
CA LYS A 195 -1.52 -25.82 7.00
C LYS A 195 -0.23 -25.59 7.81
N ALA A 196 0.89 -25.27 7.16
CA ALA A 196 2.13 -24.87 7.82
C ALA A 196 2.08 -23.44 8.40
N GLY A 197 0.96 -22.71 8.24
CA GLY A 197 0.74 -21.37 8.80
C GLY A 197 1.13 -20.21 7.87
N TYR A 198 1.43 -20.47 6.62
CA TYR A 198 1.84 -19.45 5.65
C TYR A 198 0.74 -19.09 4.65
N ARG A 199 0.91 -17.94 4.01
CA ARG A 199 0.03 -17.44 2.95
C ARG A 199 0.51 -17.90 1.57
N VAL A 200 -0.45 -18.08 0.65
CA VAL A 200 -0.24 -18.33 -0.78
C VAL A 200 -0.69 -17.10 -1.53
N VAL A 201 0.22 -16.43 -2.22
CA VAL A 201 0.02 -15.07 -2.73
C VAL A 201 0.32 -14.98 -4.23
N TYR A 202 -0.55 -14.31 -4.96
CA TYR A 202 -0.41 -14.01 -6.37
C TYR A 202 0.30 -12.66 -6.57
N GLN A 203 1.29 -12.63 -7.50
CA GLN A 203 2.06 -11.44 -7.87
C GLN A 203 1.76 -11.03 -9.33
N PRO A 204 1.03 -9.95 -9.57
CA PRO A 204 0.66 -9.53 -10.93
C PRO A 204 1.82 -9.01 -11.77
N LEU A 205 2.89 -8.48 -11.14
CA LEU A 205 4.07 -7.98 -11.86
C LEU A 205 4.96 -9.11 -12.41
N SER A 206 4.84 -10.32 -11.86
CA SER A 206 5.49 -11.49 -12.42
C SER A 206 4.66 -12.06 -13.56
N LYS A 207 4.94 -11.65 -14.78
CA LYS A 207 4.23 -12.11 -15.98
C LYS A 207 5.01 -13.21 -16.69
N VAL A 208 4.36 -14.35 -16.88
CA VAL A 208 4.94 -15.53 -17.57
C VAL A 208 4.01 -15.95 -18.70
N ILE A 209 4.55 -16.08 -19.89
CA ILE A 209 3.86 -16.62 -21.08
C ILE A 209 3.94 -18.14 -21.00
N HIS A 210 2.81 -18.83 -21.02
CA HIS A 210 2.74 -20.28 -20.90
C HIS A 210 1.97 -20.89 -22.06
N PHE A 211 2.60 -21.81 -22.79
CA PHE A 211 2.07 -22.39 -24.04
C PHE A 211 1.00 -23.46 -23.82
N GLU A 212 0.81 -23.92 -22.62
CA GLU A 212 -0.17 -24.93 -22.15
C GLU A 212 -0.40 -26.13 -23.10
N GLY A 213 -0.25 -27.33 -22.59
CA GLY A 213 -0.65 -28.55 -23.30
C GLY A 213 0.37 -29.11 -24.27
N VAL A 214 1.55 -28.53 -24.37
CA VAL A 214 2.64 -28.97 -25.29
C VAL A 214 3.10 -30.39 -24.99
N SER A 215 3.27 -30.73 -23.70
CA SER A 215 3.78 -32.06 -23.29
C SER A 215 2.68 -33.06 -22.98
N ASN A 216 1.53 -32.63 -22.45
CA ASN A 216 0.49 -33.51 -21.87
C ASN A 216 -0.87 -33.46 -22.59
N GLY A 217 -1.02 -32.60 -23.60
CA GLY A 217 -2.29 -32.35 -24.27
C GLY A 217 -3.32 -31.62 -23.39
N THR A 218 -4.51 -31.35 -23.94
CA THR A 218 -5.59 -30.62 -23.26
C THR A 218 -6.85 -31.45 -23.01
N ASP A 219 -6.93 -32.68 -23.53
CA ASP A 219 -8.12 -33.55 -23.43
C ASP A 219 -8.12 -34.35 -22.12
N VAL A 220 -9.07 -34.03 -21.24
CA VAL A 220 -9.28 -34.72 -19.95
C VAL A 220 -9.88 -36.12 -20.07
N ASN A 221 -10.52 -36.44 -21.21
CA ASN A 221 -11.15 -37.73 -21.51
C ASN A 221 -10.24 -38.63 -22.37
N GLY A 222 -9.10 -38.13 -22.81
CA GLY A 222 -8.14 -38.87 -23.63
C GLY A 222 -7.30 -39.87 -22.85
N THR A 223 -6.40 -40.56 -23.58
CA THR A 223 -5.44 -41.54 -22.99
C THR A 223 -4.21 -40.88 -22.33
N GLY A 224 -4.07 -39.55 -22.45
CA GLY A 224 -2.93 -38.78 -21.92
C GLY A 224 -2.96 -38.57 -20.40
N LEU A 225 -1.91 -37.90 -19.87
CA LEU A 225 -1.80 -37.61 -18.45
C LEU A 225 -2.94 -36.74 -17.91
N LYS A 226 -3.61 -35.94 -18.76
CA LYS A 226 -4.71 -35.06 -18.36
C LYS A 226 -5.90 -35.81 -17.70
N ARG A 227 -6.07 -37.10 -17.97
CA ARG A 227 -7.08 -37.96 -17.30
C ARG A 227 -6.91 -38.01 -15.78
N TYR A 228 -5.67 -37.93 -15.30
CA TYR A 228 -5.37 -37.95 -13.86
C TYR A 228 -5.94 -36.73 -13.12
N GLN A 229 -6.21 -35.63 -13.82
CA GLN A 229 -6.84 -34.46 -13.19
C GLN A 229 -8.19 -34.82 -12.55
N VAL A 230 -9.01 -35.64 -13.20
CA VAL A 230 -10.33 -36.06 -12.70
C VAL A 230 -10.16 -36.99 -11.48
N GLU A 231 -9.23 -37.94 -11.54
CA GLU A 231 -8.96 -38.86 -10.44
C GLU A 231 -8.37 -38.15 -9.23
N ASN A 232 -7.37 -37.30 -9.47
CA ASN A 232 -6.66 -36.59 -8.41
C ASN A 232 -7.51 -35.49 -7.76
N SER A 233 -8.45 -34.88 -8.49
CA SER A 233 -9.43 -33.96 -7.88
C SER A 233 -10.30 -34.65 -6.82
N LYS A 234 -10.64 -35.92 -6.98
CA LYS A 234 -11.36 -36.70 -5.95
C LYS A 234 -10.48 -36.93 -4.72
N LYS A 235 -9.22 -37.34 -4.94
CA LYS A 235 -8.24 -37.55 -3.85
C LYS A 235 -7.99 -36.23 -3.09
N LEU A 236 -7.84 -35.11 -3.81
CA LEU A 236 -7.68 -33.78 -3.20
C LEU A 236 -8.87 -33.44 -2.30
N LYS A 237 -10.08 -33.68 -2.80
CA LYS A 237 -11.31 -33.42 -2.03
C LYS A 237 -11.40 -34.30 -0.79
N GLU A 238 -10.99 -35.55 -0.86
CA GLU A 238 -10.96 -36.46 0.29
C GLU A 238 -9.89 -36.05 1.29
N LYS A 239 -8.66 -35.77 0.85
CA LYS A 239 -7.55 -35.32 1.71
C LYS A 239 -7.88 -34.05 2.47
N TRP A 240 -8.53 -33.07 1.82
CA TRP A 240 -8.79 -31.73 2.35
C TRP A 240 -10.28 -31.46 2.64
N ALA A 241 -11.07 -32.49 2.93
CA ALA A 241 -12.53 -32.38 3.10
C ALA A 241 -12.97 -31.28 4.08
N GLU A 242 -12.24 -31.11 5.22
CA GLU A 242 -12.56 -30.07 6.20
C GLU A 242 -12.17 -28.65 5.72
N GLU A 243 -11.14 -28.53 4.90
CA GLU A 243 -10.73 -27.24 4.33
C GLU A 243 -11.69 -26.82 3.19
N PHE A 244 -12.20 -27.77 2.41
CA PHE A 244 -13.19 -27.48 1.37
C PHE A 244 -14.50 -26.92 1.95
N LYS A 245 -14.90 -27.31 3.16
CA LYS A 245 -16.07 -26.73 3.85
C LYS A 245 -15.92 -25.22 4.13
N LYS A 246 -14.69 -24.72 4.17
CA LYS A 246 -14.38 -23.30 4.43
C LYS A 246 -14.35 -22.46 3.14
N GLN A 247 -14.37 -23.10 1.99
CA GLN A 247 -14.33 -22.44 0.69
C GLN A 247 -15.70 -21.87 0.28
N SER A 248 -15.70 -20.94 -0.67
CA SER A 248 -16.93 -20.38 -1.22
C SER A 248 -17.75 -21.43 -1.98
N VAL A 249 -19.07 -21.31 -1.90
CA VAL A 249 -19.99 -22.24 -2.58
C VAL A 249 -20.05 -21.94 -4.08
N ASN A 250 -19.89 -22.98 -4.90
CA ASN A 250 -20.13 -22.90 -6.34
C ASN A 250 -21.64 -23.07 -6.61
N THR A 251 -22.29 -21.99 -7.02
CA THR A 251 -23.72 -21.99 -7.39
C THR A 251 -23.97 -22.19 -8.88
N GLY A 252 -22.94 -22.62 -9.63
CA GLY A 252 -22.96 -22.73 -11.09
C GLY A 252 -22.52 -21.45 -11.80
N ASN A 253 -22.89 -20.29 -11.33
CA ASN A 253 -22.37 -18.97 -11.75
C ASN A 253 -22.16 -18.06 -10.54
N PRO A 254 -21.23 -18.41 -9.65
CA PRO A 254 -20.99 -17.65 -8.43
C PRO A 254 -20.28 -16.32 -8.72
N ASN A 255 -20.55 -15.29 -7.88
CA ASN A 255 -19.74 -14.09 -7.89
C ASN A 255 -18.36 -14.39 -7.28
N PRO A 256 -17.25 -14.31 -8.03
CA PRO A 256 -15.93 -14.66 -7.51
C PRO A 256 -15.32 -13.55 -6.64
N PHE A 257 -16.02 -12.47 -6.37
CA PHE A 257 -15.52 -11.23 -5.75
C PHE A 257 -14.66 -11.48 -4.49
N ARG A 258 -15.13 -12.33 -3.57
CA ARG A 258 -14.38 -12.69 -2.36
C ARG A 258 -13.48 -13.92 -2.55
N ALA A 259 -13.92 -14.87 -3.39
CA ALA A 259 -13.19 -16.12 -3.60
C ALA A 259 -11.83 -15.88 -4.27
N ARG A 260 -11.77 -14.96 -5.25
CA ARG A 260 -10.57 -14.65 -6.03
C ARG A 260 -9.40 -14.09 -5.22
N GLU A 261 -9.67 -13.65 -3.96
CA GLU A 261 -8.68 -13.03 -3.06
C GLU A 261 -8.76 -13.54 -1.61
N ARG A 262 -9.47 -14.64 -1.40
CA ARG A 262 -9.69 -15.27 -0.08
C ARG A 262 -10.19 -14.30 0.99
N SER A 263 -11.09 -13.39 0.63
CA SER A 263 -11.63 -12.38 1.55
C SER A 263 -12.99 -12.76 2.17
N GLN A 264 -13.37 -14.06 2.19
CA GLN A 264 -14.65 -14.53 2.74
C GLN A 264 -14.87 -14.11 4.20
N LYS A 265 -13.79 -14.03 4.99
CA LYS A 265 -13.82 -13.64 6.40
C LYS A 265 -13.31 -12.22 6.66
N LYS A 266 -12.79 -11.53 5.64
CA LYS A 266 -12.29 -10.17 5.77
C LYS A 266 -13.43 -9.17 5.54
N PRO A 267 -13.54 -8.09 6.32
CA PRO A 267 -14.41 -6.98 5.96
C PRO A 267 -13.89 -6.32 4.67
N VAL A 268 -14.81 -5.88 3.83
CA VAL A 268 -14.48 -5.20 2.57
C VAL A 268 -14.82 -3.73 2.67
N ILE A 269 -13.87 -2.89 2.32
CA ILE A 269 -14.01 -1.45 2.31
C ILE A 269 -13.79 -0.88 0.90
N LEU A 270 -14.72 -0.07 0.42
CA LEU A 270 -14.55 0.77 -0.76
C LEU A 270 -14.13 2.17 -0.32
N VAL A 271 -12.94 2.58 -0.68
CA VAL A 271 -12.43 3.93 -0.44
C VAL A 271 -12.56 4.73 -1.73
N VAL A 272 -13.21 5.89 -1.67
CA VAL A 272 -13.41 6.78 -2.83
C VAL A 272 -12.73 8.11 -2.56
N ASP A 273 -11.88 8.57 -3.49
CA ASP A 273 -11.26 9.89 -3.46
C ASP A 273 -11.23 10.49 -4.88
N HIS A 274 -10.70 11.68 -5.06
CA HIS A 274 -10.72 12.37 -6.35
C HIS A 274 -9.78 11.73 -7.38
N TYR A 275 -8.62 11.22 -6.97
CA TYR A 275 -7.65 10.48 -7.79
C TYR A 275 -6.82 9.51 -6.94
N VAL A 276 -5.99 8.69 -7.57
CA VAL A 276 -5.03 7.82 -6.87
C VAL A 276 -4.08 8.69 -6.04
N PRO A 277 -3.92 8.44 -4.72
CA PRO A 277 -3.19 9.35 -3.85
C PRO A 277 -1.72 9.49 -4.23
N THR A 278 -1.34 10.70 -4.64
CA THR A 278 0.05 11.10 -4.94
C THR A 278 0.74 11.51 -3.64
N PHE A 279 1.05 10.53 -2.80
CA PHE A 279 1.38 10.66 -1.37
C PHE A 279 2.65 11.47 -1.06
N ASP A 280 3.47 11.77 -2.05
CA ASP A 280 4.68 12.61 -1.98
C ASP A 280 4.45 14.04 -2.46
N LYS A 281 3.25 14.36 -3.01
CA LYS A 281 2.96 15.65 -3.62
C LYS A 281 2.09 16.56 -2.75
N ASP A 282 1.12 16.00 -2.02
CA ASP A 282 0.22 16.77 -1.18
C ASP A 282 -0.20 16.05 0.10
N ALA A 283 -0.56 16.82 1.13
CA ALA A 283 -0.90 16.31 2.45
C ALA A 283 -2.16 15.45 2.47
N GLY A 284 -3.18 15.79 1.69
CA GLY A 284 -4.42 15.02 1.62
C GLY A 284 -4.20 13.65 1.00
N SER A 285 -3.43 13.57 -0.09
CA SER A 285 -3.00 12.31 -0.70
C SER A 285 -2.18 11.46 0.28
N LYS A 286 -1.26 12.09 1.03
CA LYS A 286 -0.48 11.40 2.07
C LYS A 286 -1.39 10.78 3.13
N THR A 287 -2.38 11.52 3.60
CA THR A 287 -3.38 11.02 4.56
C THR A 287 -4.17 9.84 4.00
N THR A 288 -4.74 9.98 2.80
CA THR A 288 -5.50 8.89 2.15
C THR A 288 -4.62 7.63 2.00
N TYR A 289 -3.38 7.77 1.56
CA TYR A 289 -2.43 6.67 1.43
C TYR A 289 -2.15 5.97 2.78
N GLN A 290 -1.95 6.74 3.85
CA GLN A 290 -1.69 6.20 5.19
C GLN A 290 -2.91 5.43 5.72
N TYR A 291 -4.12 5.92 5.48
CA TYR A 291 -5.34 5.21 5.86
C TYR A 291 -5.58 3.93 5.04
N LEU A 292 -5.28 3.94 3.73
CA LEU A 292 -5.30 2.73 2.91
C LEU A 292 -4.35 1.65 3.46
N LYS A 293 -3.12 2.03 3.81
CA LYS A 293 -2.15 1.13 4.46
C LYS A 293 -2.68 0.59 5.78
N MET A 294 -3.26 1.45 6.61
CA MET A 294 -3.85 1.06 7.89
C MET A 294 -4.98 0.03 7.69
N PHE A 295 -5.90 0.24 6.76
CA PHE A 295 -6.97 -0.72 6.49
C PHE A 295 -6.43 -2.08 6.04
N VAL A 296 -5.42 -2.10 5.16
CA VAL A 296 -4.75 -3.34 4.76
C VAL A 296 -4.10 -4.03 5.96
N LYS A 297 -3.37 -3.28 6.80
CA LYS A 297 -2.73 -3.81 8.03
C LYS A 297 -3.74 -4.38 9.02
N MET A 298 -4.92 -3.76 9.12
CA MET A 298 -6.02 -4.23 9.98
C MET A 298 -6.82 -5.40 9.37
N GLY A 299 -6.38 -5.92 8.23
CA GLY A 299 -6.94 -7.13 7.63
C GLY A 299 -8.18 -6.90 6.75
N TYR A 300 -8.43 -5.67 6.29
CA TYR A 300 -9.50 -5.36 5.35
C TYR A 300 -9.11 -5.75 3.92
N SER A 301 -10.09 -6.21 3.12
CA SER A 301 -9.97 -6.19 1.67
C SER A 301 -10.33 -4.78 1.19
N VAL A 302 -9.35 -4.10 0.62
CA VAL A 302 -9.48 -2.68 0.24
C VAL A 302 -9.67 -2.54 -1.26
N LYS A 303 -10.77 -1.88 -1.64
CA LYS A 303 -11.04 -1.44 -3.00
C LYS A 303 -10.91 0.07 -3.02
N PHE A 304 -10.16 0.61 -3.97
CA PHE A 304 -9.96 2.05 -4.12
C PHE A 304 -10.52 2.54 -5.46
N LEU A 305 -11.27 3.62 -5.41
CA LEU A 305 -11.81 4.30 -6.58
C LEU A 305 -11.34 5.76 -6.60
N GLY A 306 -10.52 6.12 -7.57
CA GLY A 306 -10.30 7.51 -7.94
C GLY A 306 -11.44 7.98 -8.85
N ASP A 307 -12.10 9.09 -8.52
CA ASP A 307 -13.24 9.63 -9.28
C ASP A 307 -12.88 10.07 -10.72
N ASN A 308 -11.58 10.19 -11.00
CA ASN A 308 -11.04 10.41 -12.35
C ASN A 308 -10.89 9.11 -13.16
N PHE A 309 -11.00 7.94 -12.54
CA PHE A 309 -10.86 6.60 -13.14
C PHE A 309 -9.51 6.35 -13.83
N LEU A 310 -8.46 7.07 -13.44
CA LEU A 310 -7.13 6.93 -14.04
C LEU A 310 -6.25 5.98 -13.23
N HIS A 311 -5.35 5.33 -13.96
CA HIS A 311 -4.22 4.62 -13.41
C HIS A 311 -2.99 5.53 -13.46
N GLU A 312 -2.37 5.83 -12.34
CA GLU A 312 -1.26 6.80 -12.23
C GLU A 312 -0.01 6.14 -11.66
N GLU A 313 1.05 6.04 -12.46
CA GLU A 313 2.34 5.54 -12.00
C GLU A 313 3.16 6.62 -11.28
N PRO A 314 3.94 6.25 -10.26
CA PRO A 314 4.11 4.90 -9.67
C PRO A 314 3.07 4.57 -8.57
N TYR A 315 2.12 5.45 -8.32
CA TYR A 315 1.21 5.41 -7.16
C TYR A 315 0.24 4.23 -7.22
N SER A 316 -0.34 3.97 -8.39
CA SER A 316 -1.24 2.84 -8.58
C SER A 316 -0.54 1.52 -8.34
N THR A 317 0.63 1.31 -8.95
CA THR A 317 1.43 0.09 -8.73
C THR A 317 1.82 -0.04 -7.25
N THR A 318 2.18 1.05 -6.57
CA THR A 318 2.50 1.00 -5.13
C THR A 318 1.31 0.48 -4.30
N LEU A 319 0.10 0.97 -4.55
CA LEU A 319 -1.11 0.52 -3.86
C LEU A 319 -1.45 -0.94 -4.22
N GLN A 320 -1.35 -1.31 -5.49
CA GLN A 320 -1.62 -2.67 -5.97
C GLN A 320 -0.64 -3.69 -5.34
N GLN A 321 0.62 -3.31 -5.14
CA GLN A 321 1.61 -4.14 -4.45
C GLN A 321 1.34 -4.28 -2.95
N MET A 322 0.60 -3.37 -2.32
CA MET A 322 0.12 -3.50 -0.95
C MET A 322 -1.17 -4.35 -0.83
N GLY A 323 -1.75 -4.80 -1.93
CA GLY A 323 -2.99 -5.58 -1.94
C GLY A 323 -4.26 -4.75 -2.07
N VAL A 324 -4.17 -3.49 -2.51
CA VAL A 324 -5.33 -2.65 -2.81
C VAL A 324 -5.76 -2.85 -4.26
N GLU A 325 -7.01 -3.25 -4.47
CA GLU A 325 -7.62 -3.28 -5.80
C GLU A 325 -8.04 -1.87 -6.20
N ILE A 326 -7.42 -1.32 -7.24
CA ILE A 326 -7.78 0.00 -7.78
C ILE A 326 -8.79 -0.19 -8.92
N LEU A 327 -9.90 0.52 -8.86
CA LEU A 327 -10.94 0.50 -9.87
C LEU A 327 -10.69 1.62 -10.88
N TYR A 328 -10.18 1.31 -12.07
CA TYR A 328 -9.80 2.29 -13.09
C TYR A 328 -10.20 1.84 -14.49
N GLY A 329 -10.11 2.75 -15.43
CA GLY A 329 -10.37 2.51 -16.85
C GLY A 329 -11.79 2.83 -17.30
N PRO A 330 -12.01 2.85 -18.65
CA PRO A 330 -13.29 3.27 -19.23
C PRO A 330 -14.46 2.38 -18.83
N GLU A 331 -14.23 1.09 -18.59
CA GLU A 331 -15.28 0.17 -18.16
C GLU A 331 -15.83 0.53 -16.78
N TYR A 332 -14.96 0.92 -15.83
CA TYR A 332 -15.39 1.38 -14.51
C TYR A 332 -16.00 2.78 -14.58
N GLN A 333 -15.46 3.67 -15.41
CA GLN A 333 -16.03 5.01 -15.60
C GLN A 333 -17.46 4.96 -16.11
N ALA A 334 -17.75 4.09 -17.07
CA ALA A 334 -19.08 3.91 -17.62
C ALA A 334 -20.00 3.08 -16.71
N GLY A 335 -19.44 2.08 -16.01
CA GLY A 335 -20.20 1.01 -15.33
C GLY A 335 -20.11 0.99 -13.80
N ILE A 336 -19.63 2.06 -13.13
CA ILE A 336 -19.40 2.03 -11.67
C ILE A 336 -20.68 1.74 -10.87
N TRP A 337 -21.83 2.23 -11.32
CA TRP A 337 -23.10 2.02 -10.64
C TRP A 337 -23.58 0.57 -10.76
N ASP A 338 -23.35 -0.05 -11.91
CA ASP A 338 -23.65 -1.47 -12.13
C ASP A 338 -22.71 -2.35 -11.30
N TRP A 339 -21.43 -1.98 -11.24
CA TRP A 339 -20.45 -2.67 -10.40
C TRP A 339 -20.81 -2.59 -8.90
N LEU A 340 -21.21 -1.41 -8.41
CA LEU A 340 -21.70 -1.24 -7.03
C LEU A 340 -22.96 -2.08 -6.79
N THR A 341 -23.89 -2.08 -7.72
CA THR A 341 -25.13 -2.87 -7.61
C THR A 341 -24.85 -4.36 -7.57
N LYS A 342 -23.95 -4.85 -8.42
CA LYS A 342 -23.54 -6.26 -8.49
C LYS A 342 -22.85 -6.71 -7.20
N ASN A 343 -22.05 -5.85 -6.59
CA ASN A 343 -21.21 -6.20 -5.45
C ASN A 343 -21.70 -5.63 -4.11
N LYS A 344 -22.90 -5.06 -4.04
CA LYS A 344 -23.44 -4.37 -2.85
C LYS A 344 -23.47 -5.23 -1.59
N ASP A 345 -23.66 -6.54 -1.73
CA ASP A 345 -23.75 -7.49 -0.62
C ASP A 345 -22.35 -8.01 -0.19
N GLU A 346 -21.32 -7.68 -0.97
CA GLU A 346 -19.93 -8.04 -0.70
C GLU A 346 -19.16 -6.93 0.00
N ILE A 347 -19.61 -5.67 -0.10
CA ILE A 347 -18.96 -4.49 0.46
C ILE A 347 -19.61 -4.14 1.79
N ASP A 348 -18.80 -4.04 2.85
CA ASP A 348 -19.27 -3.73 4.21
C ASP A 348 -19.27 -2.22 4.48
N PHE A 349 -18.26 -1.48 3.96
CA PHE A 349 -18.05 -0.06 4.21
C PHE A 349 -17.75 0.73 2.94
N ALA A 350 -18.22 1.98 2.89
CA ALA A 350 -17.81 2.98 1.91
C ALA A 350 -17.19 4.18 2.65
N TYR A 351 -15.90 4.39 2.46
CA TYR A 351 -15.13 5.50 3.02
C TYR A 351 -14.98 6.58 1.96
N LEU A 352 -15.80 7.63 2.08
CA LEU A 352 -15.93 8.67 1.06
C LEU A 352 -15.12 9.90 1.48
N ASN A 353 -14.10 10.23 0.70
CA ASN A 353 -13.26 11.39 0.94
C ASN A 353 -13.80 12.62 0.23
N ARG A 354 -13.57 13.79 0.82
CA ARG A 354 -13.81 15.14 0.28
C ARG A 354 -15.26 15.43 -0.10
N PRO A 355 -15.81 16.60 0.24
CA PRO A 355 -17.23 16.87 0.04
C PRO A 355 -17.67 16.83 -1.43
N HIS A 356 -16.84 17.38 -2.36
CA HIS A 356 -17.14 17.41 -3.79
C HIS A 356 -17.11 16.03 -4.48
N ILE A 357 -16.46 15.04 -3.87
CA ILE A 357 -16.47 13.65 -4.32
C ILE A 357 -17.58 12.88 -3.61
N ALA A 358 -17.61 12.91 -2.28
CA ALA A 358 -18.54 12.15 -1.47
C ALA A 358 -20.01 12.38 -1.88
N ILE A 359 -20.36 13.62 -2.22
CA ILE A 359 -21.73 13.99 -2.61
C ILE A 359 -22.22 13.27 -3.89
N LYS A 360 -21.30 12.86 -4.77
CA LYS A 360 -21.64 12.12 -6.00
C LYS A 360 -22.10 10.69 -5.70
N TYR A 361 -21.57 10.08 -4.64
CA TYR A 361 -21.74 8.66 -4.34
C TYR A 361 -22.74 8.37 -3.22
N VAL A 362 -22.85 9.26 -2.23
CA VAL A 362 -23.58 9.00 -0.99
C VAL A 362 -25.04 8.63 -1.23
N ASP A 363 -25.75 9.35 -2.10
CA ASP A 363 -27.18 9.13 -2.34
C ASP A 363 -27.45 7.79 -3.02
N PHE A 364 -26.60 7.42 -3.99
CA PHE A 364 -26.72 6.10 -4.65
C PHE A 364 -26.49 4.97 -3.65
N ILE A 365 -25.42 5.04 -2.87
CA ILE A 365 -25.06 4.01 -1.89
C ILE A 365 -26.16 3.88 -0.83
N LYS A 366 -26.63 4.97 -0.27
CA LYS A 366 -27.70 4.96 0.76
C LYS A 366 -29.03 4.41 0.24
N LYS A 367 -29.39 4.73 -1.01
CA LYS A 367 -30.66 4.33 -1.61
C LYS A 367 -30.66 2.87 -2.07
N ASN A 368 -29.55 2.38 -2.58
CA ASN A 368 -29.51 1.11 -3.33
C ASN A 368 -28.78 -0.02 -2.61
N THR A 369 -28.14 0.27 -1.46
CA THR A 369 -27.29 -0.70 -0.75
C THR A 369 -27.48 -0.63 0.77
N ASN A 370 -26.94 -1.62 1.48
CA ASN A 370 -26.82 -1.62 2.95
C ASN A 370 -25.40 -1.27 3.45
N ILE A 371 -24.55 -0.78 2.56
CA ILE A 371 -23.16 -0.43 2.84
C ILE A 371 -23.14 0.71 3.89
N LYS A 372 -22.32 0.57 4.94
CA LYS A 372 -22.15 1.62 5.94
C LYS A 372 -21.30 2.74 5.37
N VAL A 373 -21.85 3.93 5.23
CA VAL A 373 -21.13 5.10 4.72
C VAL A 373 -20.39 5.79 5.86
N ILE A 374 -19.11 6.04 5.65
CA ILE A 374 -18.22 6.85 6.50
C ILE A 374 -17.71 7.99 5.63
N TYR A 375 -17.81 9.20 6.10
CA TYR A 375 -17.38 10.40 5.38
C TYR A 375 -16.11 10.98 6.02
N TYR A 376 -15.12 11.35 5.21
CA TYR A 376 -13.93 12.07 5.65
C TYR A 376 -13.81 13.42 4.92
N GLY A 377 -13.98 14.51 5.65
CA GLY A 377 -14.05 15.86 5.08
C GLY A 377 -12.71 16.46 4.69
N HIS A 378 -11.58 15.98 5.25
CA HIS A 378 -10.23 16.52 5.17
C HIS A 378 -10.06 17.90 5.84
N ASP A 379 -10.98 18.81 5.64
CA ASP A 379 -11.14 20.09 6.32
C ASP A 379 -12.60 20.54 6.24
N LEU A 380 -12.99 21.51 7.06
CA LEU A 380 -14.29 22.17 6.94
C LEU A 380 -14.22 23.27 5.90
N HIS A 381 -14.64 22.97 4.67
CA HIS A 381 -14.63 23.91 3.56
C HIS A 381 -15.46 25.16 3.88
N PHE A 382 -16.68 24.99 4.44
CA PHE A 382 -17.52 26.14 4.76
C PHE A 382 -16.86 27.06 5.79
N LEU A 383 -16.16 26.50 6.79
CA LEU A 383 -15.51 27.28 7.84
C LEU A 383 -14.29 28.02 7.30
N ARG A 384 -13.52 27.37 6.42
CA ARG A 384 -12.36 27.98 5.76
C ARG A 384 -12.78 29.17 4.92
N GLU A 385 -13.79 29.02 4.07
CA GLU A 385 -14.28 30.11 3.21
C GLU A 385 -14.94 31.22 4.03
N TYR A 386 -15.60 30.88 5.16
CA TYR A 386 -16.17 31.87 6.05
C TYR A 386 -15.11 32.72 6.77
N ARG A 387 -14.04 32.08 7.27
CA ARG A 387 -12.90 32.79 7.89
C ARG A 387 -12.21 33.73 6.88
N GLU A 388 -12.09 33.31 5.62
CA GLU A 388 -11.55 34.17 4.55
C GLU A 388 -12.47 35.36 4.28
N TYR A 389 -13.79 35.18 4.29
CA TYR A 389 -14.75 36.27 4.20
C TYR A 389 -14.60 37.25 5.35
N GLU A 390 -14.46 36.77 6.59
CA GLU A 390 -14.29 37.65 7.77
C GLU A 390 -13.01 38.52 7.65
N LEU A 391 -11.97 38.00 7.06
CA LEU A 391 -10.71 38.72 6.87
C LEU A 391 -10.74 39.71 5.69
N THR A 392 -11.38 39.34 4.59
CA THR A 392 -11.29 40.08 3.31
C THR A 392 -12.53 40.91 3.01
N GLY A 393 -13.69 40.61 3.62
CA GLY A 393 -14.98 41.19 3.27
C GLY A 393 -15.53 40.72 1.91
N ASP A 394 -14.88 39.73 1.24
CA ASP A 394 -15.32 39.29 -0.08
C ASP A 394 -16.62 38.47 0.02
N ILE A 395 -17.72 39.05 -0.48
CA ILE A 395 -19.04 38.43 -0.50
C ILE A 395 -19.08 37.10 -1.31
N LYS A 396 -18.14 36.90 -2.26
CA LYS A 396 -18.05 35.62 -2.99
C LYS A 396 -17.65 34.50 -2.03
N LYS A 397 -16.74 34.75 -1.11
CA LYS A 397 -16.30 33.81 -0.10
C LYS A 397 -17.43 33.42 0.86
N LYS A 398 -18.29 34.36 1.21
CA LYS A 398 -19.49 34.04 1.97
C LYS A 398 -20.45 33.11 1.23
N ARG A 399 -20.67 33.35 -0.07
CA ARG A 399 -21.54 32.47 -0.89
C ARG A 399 -20.92 31.07 -1.07
N GLU A 400 -19.61 30.99 -1.24
CA GLU A 400 -18.89 29.72 -1.29
C GLU A 400 -19.02 28.98 0.04
N SER A 401 -18.88 29.67 1.17
CA SER A 401 -19.12 29.11 2.50
C SER A 401 -20.53 28.54 2.65
N ASP A 402 -21.57 29.32 2.29
CA ASP A 402 -22.96 28.87 2.38
C ASP A 402 -23.23 27.64 1.50
N TYR A 403 -22.63 27.59 0.30
CA TYR A 403 -22.69 26.43 -0.60
C TYR A 403 -22.05 25.20 0.05
N TRP A 404 -20.80 25.30 0.51
CA TRP A 404 -20.12 24.18 1.15
C TRP A 404 -20.81 23.71 2.42
N LYS A 405 -21.36 24.65 3.20
CA LYS A 405 -22.14 24.33 4.40
C LYS A 405 -23.31 23.40 4.07
N SER A 406 -24.03 23.67 2.99
CA SER A 406 -25.16 22.83 2.56
C SER A 406 -24.72 21.42 2.14
N ILE A 407 -23.60 21.31 1.44
CA ILE A 407 -23.02 20.02 0.98
C ILE A 407 -22.51 19.21 2.18
N GLU A 408 -21.67 19.82 3.01
CA GLU A 408 -21.04 19.12 4.14
C GLU A 408 -22.07 18.65 5.16
N PHE A 409 -23.06 19.47 5.50
CA PHE A 409 -24.12 19.05 6.42
C PHE A 409 -25.01 17.95 5.85
N SER A 410 -25.31 18.00 4.54
CA SER A 410 -26.01 16.89 3.87
C SER A 410 -25.22 15.58 3.92
N LEU A 411 -23.90 15.63 3.83
CA LEU A 411 -23.02 14.45 3.96
C LEU A 411 -22.99 13.92 5.38
N MET A 412 -22.87 14.80 6.38
CA MET A 412 -22.86 14.45 7.81
C MET A 412 -24.18 13.78 8.24
N GLU A 413 -25.32 14.29 7.76
CA GLU A 413 -26.63 13.70 8.00
C GLU A 413 -26.77 12.30 7.40
N LYS A 414 -26.19 12.06 6.22
CA LYS A 414 -26.29 10.79 5.49
C LYS A 414 -25.27 9.75 5.95
N ALA A 415 -24.12 10.17 6.42
CA ALA A 415 -23.06 9.28 6.89
C ALA A 415 -23.41 8.64 8.24
N ALA A 416 -22.90 7.44 8.49
CA ALA A 416 -23.00 6.81 9.81
C ALA A 416 -22.10 7.48 10.84
N VAL A 417 -20.99 8.05 10.36
CA VAL A 417 -20.05 8.89 11.10
C VAL A 417 -19.27 9.73 10.09
N SER A 418 -18.89 10.95 10.52
CA SER A 418 -18.04 11.83 9.73
C SER A 418 -16.75 12.12 10.47
N TYR A 419 -15.63 12.09 9.77
CA TYR A 419 -14.30 12.31 10.30
C TYR A 419 -13.73 13.64 9.85
N TYR A 420 -13.04 14.30 10.77
CA TYR A 420 -12.27 15.52 10.52
C TYR A 420 -10.90 15.44 11.20
N PRO A 421 -9.89 16.20 10.75
CA PRO A 421 -8.51 16.03 11.21
C PRO A 421 -8.25 16.53 12.65
N SER A 422 -9.14 17.30 13.25
CA SER A 422 -8.95 17.78 14.61
C SER A 422 -10.24 17.98 15.40
N TYR A 423 -10.09 18.10 16.72
CA TYR A 423 -11.19 18.41 17.63
C TYR A 423 -11.78 19.83 17.40
N VAL A 424 -11.02 20.72 16.75
CA VAL A 424 -11.50 22.09 16.43
C VAL A 424 -12.65 22.03 15.43
N GLU A 425 -12.55 21.20 14.40
CA GLU A 425 -13.63 20.97 13.44
C GLU A 425 -14.81 20.23 14.10
N GLU A 426 -14.53 19.23 14.95
CA GLU A 426 -15.55 18.50 15.69
C GLU A 426 -16.37 19.45 16.59
N GLU A 427 -15.72 20.30 17.38
CA GLU A 427 -16.36 21.30 18.25
C GLU A 427 -17.15 22.32 17.42
N ALA A 428 -16.60 22.81 16.31
CA ALA A 428 -17.27 23.75 15.43
C ALA A 428 -18.58 23.20 14.85
N ILE A 429 -18.62 21.91 14.53
CA ILE A 429 -19.83 21.24 14.04
C ILE A 429 -20.82 21.02 15.21
N HIS A 430 -20.35 20.49 16.34
CA HIS A 430 -21.20 20.22 17.49
C HIS A 430 -21.82 21.49 18.10
N ALA A 431 -21.19 22.66 17.94
CA ALA A 431 -21.79 23.94 18.31
C ALA A 431 -23.06 24.29 17.50
N ILE A 432 -23.20 23.70 16.29
CA ILE A 432 -24.35 23.94 15.40
C ILE A 432 -25.31 22.74 15.43
N HIS A 433 -24.77 21.53 15.37
CA HIS A 433 -25.46 20.24 15.27
C HIS A 433 -24.87 19.20 16.24
N PRO A 434 -25.21 19.26 17.53
CA PRO A 434 -24.71 18.36 18.55
C PRO A 434 -25.13 16.89 18.34
N GLU A 435 -26.15 16.64 17.51
CA GLU A 435 -26.69 15.33 17.20
C GLU A 435 -25.86 14.58 16.13
N TYR A 436 -25.01 15.28 15.37
CA TYR A 436 -24.20 14.63 14.33
C TYR A 436 -23.08 13.81 14.96
N LYS A 437 -22.85 12.61 14.40
CA LYS A 437 -21.76 11.76 14.84
C LYS A 437 -20.48 12.18 14.12
N ILE A 438 -19.72 13.03 14.76
CA ILE A 438 -18.43 13.54 14.29
C ILE A 438 -17.33 12.97 15.18
N ARG A 439 -16.15 12.66 14.59
CA ARG A 439 -14.93 12.31 15.34
C ARG A 439 -13.73 13.04 14.76
N ALA A 440 -12.90 13.54 15.66
CA ALA A 440 -11.56 13.96 15.30
C ALA A 440 -10.68 12.73 15.11
N ILE A 441 -10.06 12.62 13.92
CA ILE A 441 -9.08 11.57 13.60
C ILE A 441 -7.77 12.21 13.17
N THR A 442 -6.64 11.58 13.46
CA THR A 442 -5.35 12.14 13.04
C THR A 442 -5.21 12.18 11.51
N ALA A 443 -4.73 13.31 10.98
CA ALA A 443 -4.42 13.46 9.57
C ALA A 443 -3.08 12.78 9.18
N TYR A 444 -2.29 12.37 10.16
CA TYR A 444 -0.95 11.79 9.97
C TYR A 444 -0.83 10.49 10.75
N VAL A 445 -0.38 9.43 10.08
CA VAL A 445 -0.23 8.10 10.69
C VAL A 445 1.15 7.57 10.37
N TYR A 446 1.94 7.22 11.38
CA TYR A 446 3.29 6.71 11.23
C TYR A 446 3.36 5.23 11.60
N GLU A 447 4.00 4.42 10.75
CA GLU A 447 4.27 3.00 10.99
C GLU A 447 5.64 2.76 11.62
N LYS A 448 6.59 3.65 11.33
CA LYS A 448 7.97 3.58 11.80
C LYS A 448 8.28 4.84 12.59
N PHE A 449 9.12 4.69 13.59
CA PHE A 449 9.57 5.79 14.44
C PHE A 449 11.08 5.82 14.46
N LEU A 450 11.65 7.01 14.67
CA LEU A 450 13.09 7.17 14.79
C LEU A 450 13.53 6.59 16.14
N GLU A 451 14.48 5.64 16.11
CA GLU A 451 14.97 4.99 17.33
C GLU A 451 16.19 5.71 17.91
N ASN A 452 17.04 6.28 17.05
CA ASN A 452 18.33 6.87 17.42
C ASN A 452 18.38 8.35 17.04
N ILE A 453 17.69 9.20 17.83
CA ILE A 453 17.80 10.66 17.69
C ILE A 453 18.95 11.13 18.54
N ASP A 454 19.88 11.89 17.94
CA ASP A 454 20.93 12.57 18.71
C ASP A 454 20.29 13.62 19.63
N LYS A 455 20.44 13.41 20.94
CA LYS A 455 19.88 14.27 22.01
C LYS A 455 20.88 15.30 22.53
N ASP A 456 22.04 15.46 21.89
CA ASP A 456 23.05 16.44 22.30
C ASP A 456 22.72 17.82 21.74
N PHE A 457 21.68 18.44 22.28
CA PHE A 457 21.23 19.77 21.88
C PHE A 457 22.26 20.87 22.16
N ALA A 458 23.26 20.60 22.98
CA ALA A 458 24.36 21.56 23.20
C ALA A 458 25.23 21.76 21.95
N LYS A 459 25.32 20.72 21.09
CA LYS A 459 26.04 20.78 19.81
C LYS A 459 25.23 21.26 18.65
N ARG A 460 23.88 21.27 18.78
CA ARG A 460 23.00 21.73 17.70
C ARG A 460 23.02 23.25 17.60
N GLU A 461 22.91 23.76 16.37
CA GLU A 461 22.95 25.19 16.10
C GLU A 461 21.86 25.60 15.10
N GLY A 462 21.42 26.86 15.20
CA GLY A 462 20.47 27.43 14.26
C GLY A 462 18.99 27.19 14.57
N LEU A 463 18.19 27.95 13.84
CA LEU A 463 16.73 27.85 13.80
C LEU A 463 16.32 27.31 12.44
N LEU A 464 15.31 26.44 12.38
CA LEU A 464 14.85 25.80 11.15
C LEU A 464 13.37 26.10 10.91
N PHE A 465 13.01 26.49 9.69
CA PHE A 465 11.64 26.49 9.18
C PHE A 465 11.55 25.58 7.96
N VAL A 466 10.50 24.74 7.92
CA VAL A 466 10.22 23.84 6.80
C VAL A 466 8.82 24.10 6.28
N GLY A 467 8.67 24.32 4.94
CA GLY A 467 7.36 24.46 4.34
C GLY A 467 7.39 24.88 2.87
N GLY A 468 6.50 24.29 2.05
CA GLY A 468 6.35 24.67 0.64
C GLY A 468 5.75 26.06 0.47
N PHE A 469 6.38 26.91 -0.33
CA PHE A 469 6.02 28.33 -0.48
C PHE A 469 4.95 28.60 -1.55
N ALA A 470 4.45 27.56 -2.21
CA ALA A 470 3.21 27.66 -2.97
C ALA A 470 1.98 27.87 -2.05
N HIS A 471 2.13 27.58 -0.76
CA HIS A 471 1.08 27.80 0.26
C HIS A 471 1.31 29.15 0.93
N PRO A 472 0.41 30.16 0.71
CA PRO A 472 0.62 31.53 1.18
C PRO A 472 0.92 31.69 2.68
N PRO A 473 0.31 30.95 3.62
CA PRO A 473 0.64 31.03 5.04
C PRO A 473 2.11 30.75 5.36
N ASN A 474 2.80 29.93 4.55
CA ASN A 474 4.22 29.62 4.75
C ASN A 474 5.12 30.79 4.36
N ALA A 475 4.80 31.43 3.24
CA ALA A 475 5.55 32.61 2.79
C ALA A 475 5.36 33.78 3.79
N ASP A 476 4.13 34.02 4.20
CA ASP A 476 3.80 35.01 5.21
C ASP A 476 4.54 34.78 6.53
N ALA A 477 4.54 33.55 7.02
CA ALA A 477 5.22 33.18 8.27
C ALA A 477 6.73 33.48 8.23
N VAL A 478 7.41 33.11 7.14
CA VAL A 478 8.85 33.37 7.00
C VAL A 478 9.13 34.85 6.87
N LEU A 479 8.35 35.59 6.09
CA LEU A 479 8.52 37.05 5.94
C LEU A 479 8.27 37.78 7.25
N TRP A 480 7.22 37.41 7.98
CA TRP A 480 6.93 37.97 9.29
C TRP A 480 8.04 37.67 10.31
N PHE A 481 8.48 36.41 10.37
CA PHE A 481 9.57 36.00 11.26
C PHE A 481 10.85 36.76 10.96
N ALA A 482 11.24 36.84 9.69
CA ALA A 482 12.48 37.52 9.28
C ALA A 482 12.46 39.03 9.56
N LYS A 483 11.30 39.67 9.41
CA LYS A 483 11.18 41.14 9.54
C LYS A 483 10.95 41.61 10.99
N GLU A 484 10.16 40.87 11.76
CA GLU A 484 9.69 41.34 13.07
C GLU A 484 10.23 40.52 14.24
N ILE A 485 10.50 39.23 14.09
CA ILE A 485 10.91 38.34 15.19
C ILE A 485 12.43 38.12 15.20
N PHE A 486 12.99 37.74 14.07
CA PHE A 486 14.40 37.34 13.98
C PHE A 486 15.37 38.47 14.38
N PRO A 487 15.14 39.76 14.06
CA PRO A 487 15.97 40.85 14.57
C PRO A 487 16.01 40.92 16.10
N LEU A 488 14.90 40.65 16.80
CA LEU A 488 14.83 40.63 18.27
C LEU A 488 15.62 39.46 18.86
N ILE A 489 15.65 38.35 18.16
CA ILE A 489 16.46 37.18 18.53
C ILE A 489 17.95 37.47 18.33
N ARG A 490 18.33 38.04 17.17
CA ARG A 490 19.72 38.35 16.79
C ARG A 490 20.40 39.41 17.69
N GLN A 491 19.60 40.27 18.32
CA GLN A 491 20.10 41.20 19.32
C GLN A 491 20.62 40.52 20.61
N ARG A 492 20.18 39.26 20.84
CA ARG A 492 20.42 38.55 22.11
C ARG A 492 21.30 37.33 21.96
N ILE A 493 21.25 36.66 20.79
CA ILE A 493 22.04 35.46 20.48
C ILE A 493 22.54 35.51 19.04
N ASP A 494 23.73 35.00 18.79
CA ASP A 494 24.23 34.80 17.44
C ASP A 494 23.77 33.46 16.90
N VAL A 495 22.86 33.50 15.94
CA VAL A 495 22.17 32.32 15.41
C VAL A 495 21.81 32.51 13.94
N ASN A 496 21.89 31.43 13.16
CA ASN A 496 21.39 31.39 11.78
C ASN A 496 19.96 30.87 11.72
N PHE A 497 19.21 31.34 10.73
CA PHE A 497 17.86 30.90 10.40
C PHE A 497 17.84 30.21 9.04
N TYR A 498 17.57 28.92 9.03
CA TYR A 498 17.50 28.10 7.82
C TYR A 498 16.05 28.03 7.31
N VAL A 499 15.84 28.41 6.06
CA VAL A 499 14.55 28.40 5.37
C VAL A 499 14.55 27.33 4.30
N VAL A 500 13.72 26.28 4.52
CA VAL A 500 13.67 25.09 3.67
C VAL A 500 12.30 24.93 3.06
N GLY A 501 12.24 24.63 1.76
CA GLY A 501 11.00 24.28 1.08
C GLY A 501 11.02 24.54 -0.43
N SER A 502 10.03 23.95 -1.10
CA SER A 502 9.85 24.10 -2.55
C SER A 502 9.21 25.43 -2.93
N LYS A 503 9.39 25.83 -4.20
CA LYS A 503 8.75 27.02 -4.81
C LYS A 503 9.01 28.32 -4.05
N VAL A 504 10.27 28.53 -3.64
CA VAL A 504 10.71 29.75 -2.93
C VAL A 504 10.43 30.98 -3.79
N THR A 505 9.75 31.97 -3.21
CA THR A 505 9.44 33.25 -3.86
C THR A 505 10.67 34.16 -3.89
N ASP A 506 10.69 35.14 -4.79
CA ASP A 506 11.81 36.09 -4.88
C ASP A 506 11.91 36.98 -3.63
N GLU A 507 10.80 37.27 -2.97
CA GLU A 507 10.78 38.00 -1.67
C GLU A 507 11.50 37.21 -0.57
N ILE A 508 11.32 35.87 -0.52
CA ILE A 508 12.01 35.01 0.47
C ILE A 508 13.49 34.88 0.13
N LYS A 509 13.84 34.72 -1.18
CA LYS A 509 15.23 34.70 -1.59
C LYS A 509 15.98 36.00 -1.22
N ALA A 510 15.29 37.15 -1.33
CA ALA A 510 15.83 38.45 -0.99
C ALA A 510 16.14 38.64 0.52
N LEU A 511 15.69 37.73 1.39
CA LEU A 511 16.04 37.74 2.84
C LEU A 511 17.50 37.31 3.08
N GLU A 512 18.08 36.53 2.19
CA GLU A 512 19.48 36.11 2.27
C GLU A 512 20.40 37.25 1.84
N GLN A 513 20.83 38.03 2.81
CA GLN A 513 21.76 39.15 2.65
C GLN A 513 23.02 38.90 3.45
N PRO A 514 24.19 39.44 3.01
CA PRO A 514 25.42 39.35 3.82
C PRO A 514 25.19 39.89 5.24
N GLY A 515 25.46 39.05 6.25
CA GLY A 515 25.29 39.37 7.67
C GLY A 515 23.87 39.28 8.21
N SER A 516 22.87 38.96 7.39
CA SER A 516 21.48 38.77 7.88
C SER A 516 21.34 37.58 8.83
N GLY A 517 22.18 36.56 8.68
CA GLY A 517 22.02 35.28 9.40
C GLY A 517 20.88 34.42 8.86
N ILE A 518 20.28 34.79 7.73
CA ILE A 518 19.21 34.01 7.08
C ILE A 518 19.81 33.25 5.90
N ILE A 519 19.55 31.94 5.83
CA ILE A 519 20.06 31.03 4.81
C ILE A 519 18.87 30.34 4.13
N VAL A 520 18.65 30.64 2.85
CA VAL A 520 17.54 30.10 2.08
C VAL A 520 18.00 28.88 1.29
N LYS A 521 17.80 27.69 1.88
CA LYS A 521 18.19 26.40 1.26
C LYS A 521 17.34 26.01 0.05
N GLY A 522 16.09 26.47 0.00
CA GLY A 522 15.16 26.02 -1.02
C GLY A 522 14.73 24.56 -0.83
N PHE A 523 14.48 23.87 -1.94
CA PHE A 523 14.18 22.43 -1.91
C PHE A 523 15.43 21.62 -1.58
N VAL A 524 15.31 20.68 -0.66
CA VAL A 524 16.39 19.77 -0.22
C VAL A 524 15.92 18.32 -0.34
N THR A 525 16.87 17.36 -0.38
CA THR A 525 16.55 15.93 -0.35
C THR A 525 16.04 15.50 1.03
N GLU A 526 15.44 14.30 1.12
CA GLU A 526 15.00 13.76 2.41
C GLU A 526 16.17 13.57 3.40
N GLU A 527 17.33 13.15 2.90
CA GLU A 527 18.55 13.00 3.72
C GLU A 527 19.05 14.35 4.24
N GLU A 528 19.05 15.38 3.41
CA GLU A 528 19.42 16.74 3.82
C GLU A 528 18.42 17.31 4.81
N LEU A 529 17.11 17.07 4.62
CA LEU A 529 16.08 17.50 5.55
C LEU A 529 16.23 16.81 6.90
N ALA A 530 16.46 15.50 6.94
CA ALA A 530 16.74 14.76 8.15
C ALA A 530 17.99 15.27 8.88
N SER A 531 19.04 15.60 8.11
CA SER A 531 20.25 16.23 8.65
C SER A 531 19.95 17.60 9.27
N LEU A 532 19.14 18.43 8.63
CA LEU A 532 18.76 19.75 9.16
C LEU A 532 17.92 19.64 10.44
N TYR A 533 17.00 18.68 10.53
CA TYR A 533 16.28 18.40 11.77
C TYR A 533 17.21 17.93 12.90
N SER A 534 18.24 17.15 12.59
CA SER A 534 19.18 16.62 13.60
C SER A 534 20.24 17.63 14.04
N THR A 535 20.55 18.63 13.22
CA THR A 535 21.58 19.64 13.50
C THR A 535 21.01 20.97 14.00
N SER A 536 19.76 21.30 13.67
CA SER A 536 19.09 22.52 14.14
C SER A 536 18.69 22.39 15.60
N ARG A 537 18.91 23.45 16.39
CA ARG A 537 18.56 23.45 17.82
C ARG A 537 17.07 23.63 18.03
N ILE A 538 16.42 24.53 17.28
CA ILE A 538 14.99 24.82 17.42
C ILE A 538 14.34 24.85 16.03
N VAL A 539 13.17 24.24 15.93
CA VAL A 539 12.26 24.41 14.78
C VAL A 539 11.25 25.51 15.12
N VAL A 540 11.14 26.51 14.27
CA VAL A 540 10.21 27.62 14.43
C VAL A 540 9.05 27.53 13.42
N VAL A 541 7.81 27.66 13.90
CA VAL A 541 6.61 27.59 13.04
C VAL A 541 5.72 28.82 13.34
N PRO A 542 6.11 30.03 12.87
CA PRO A 542 5.47 31.30 13.21
C PRO A 542 4.29 31.58 12.26
N LEU A 543 3.27 30.71 12.22
CA LEU A 543 2.10 30.90 11.38
C LEU A 543 1.14 31.94 11.99
N ARG A 544 0.65 32.88 11.16
CA ARG A 544 -0.33 33.88 11.58
C ARG A 544 -1.75 33.53 11.16
N TYR A 545 -1.92 32.65 10.18
CA TYR A 545 -3.20 32.16 9.71
C TYR A 545 -3.07 30.78 9.05
N GLY A 546 -4.19 30.10 8.86
CA GLY A 546 -4.29 28.76 8.29
C GLY A 546 -5.34 27.95 9.02
N ALA A 547 -5.83 26.88 8.43
CA ALA A 547 -6.81 25.96 9.03
C ALA A 547 -6.22 24.55 9.16
N GLY A 548 -6.80 23.74 10.05
CA GLY A 548 -6.48 22.33 10.25
C GLY A 548 -5.11 22.07 10.89
N VAL A 549 -4.80 20.79 11.10
CA VAL A 549 -3.53 20.34 11.68
C VAL A 549 -2.35 20.63 10.75
N LYS A 550 -1.33 21.25 11.29
CA LYS A 550 -0.15 21.69 10.51
C LYS A 550 0.87 20.54 10.36
N GLY A 551 0.93 19.93 9.19
CA GLY A 551 1.83 18.81 8.90
C GLY A 551 3.29 19.05 9.26
N LYS A 552 3.80 20.27 9.06
CA LYS A 552 5.17 20.64 9.44
C LYS A 552 5.44 20.59 10.95
N VAL A 553 4.40 20.83 11.77
CA VAL A 553 4.50 20.70 13.23
C VAL A 553 4.56 19.22 13.60
N VAL A 554 3.68 18.40 13.04
CA VAL A 554 3.69 16.94 13.26
C VAL A 554 5.01 16.32 12.78
N GLU A 555 5.53 16.78 11.65
CA GLU A 555 6.83 16.34 11.13
C GLU A 555 8.00 16.75 12.04
N ALA A 556 7.97 17.96 12.60
CA ALA A 556 8.96 18.40 13.58
C ALA A 556 8.90 17.55 14.87
N VAL A 557 7.69 17.23 15.35
CA VAL A 557 7.46 16.31 16.48
C VAL A 557 8.02 14.92 16.15
N TYR A 558 7.75 14.37 14.96
CA TYR A 558 8.27 13.08 14.50
C TYR A 558 9.81 13.03 14.53
N ASN A 559 10.44 14.12 14.09
CA ASN A 559 11.90 14.24 14.06
C ASN A 559 12.54 14.59 15.43
N GLY A 560 11.76 14.65 16.51
CA GLY A 560 12.28 14.94 17.85
C GLY A 560 12.80 16.37 18.01
N ALA A 561 12.23 17.32 17.28
CA ALA A 561 12.66 18.71 17.35
C ALA A 561 12.17 19.39 18.64
N ALA A 562 12.96 20.36 19.12
CA ALA A 562 12.47 21.37 20.06
C ALA A 562 11.73 22.45 19.25
N ILE A 563 10.46 22.73 19.57
CA ILE A 563 9.55 23.50 18.72
C ILE A 563 9.07 24.75 19.43
N VAL A 564 9.12 25.90 18.74
CA VAL A 564 8.40 27.13 19.11
C VAL A 564 7.44 27.48 17.99
N THR A 565 6.18 27.67 18.34
CA THR A 565 5.10 27.93 17.36
C THR A 565 4.11 28.96 17.90
N THR A 566 3.18 29.40 17.05
CA THR A 566 2.04 30.23 17.43
C THR A 566 0.83 29.37 17.80
N SER A 567 -0.22 29.96 18.36
CA SER A 567 -1.53 29.31 18.59
C SER A 567 -2.11 28.74 17.29
N ILE A 568 -1.91 29.42 16.16
CA ILE A 568 -2.30 28.93 14.83
C ILE A 568 -1.48 27.70 14.42
N GLY A 569 -0.16 27.68 14.74
CA GLY A 569 0.69 26.55 14.39
C GLY A 569 0.38 25.29 15.22
N SER A 570 -0.05 25.45 16.47
CA SER A 570 -0.43 24.35 17.37
C SER A 570 -1.91 23.91 17.22
N GLU A 571 -2.69 24.61 16.41
CA GLU A 571 -4.13 24.33 16.24
C GLU A 571 -4.37 22.84 15.87
N GLY A 572 -5.25 22.19 16.62
CA GLY A 572 -5.63 20.79 16.38
C GLY A 572 -4.61 19.75 16.85
N ILE A 573 -3.49 20.16 17.45
CA ILE A 573 -2.52 19.24 18.07
C ILE A 573 -2.95 18.98 19.52
N PRO A 574 -3.32 17.75 19.89
CA PRO A 574 -3.73 17.43 21.27
C PRO A 574 -2.60 17.72 22.28
N GLU A 575 -2.90 18.30 23.43
CA GLU A 575 -1.92 18.55 24.50
C GLU A 575 -0.59 19.14 23.98
N ALA A 576 -0.68 20.15 23.09
CA ALA A 576 0.45 20.71 22.36
C ALA A 576 1.60 21.22 23.28
N ASP A 577 1.26 21.71 24.47
CA ASP A 577 2.17 22.19 25.49
C ASP A 577 3.17 21.12 26.01
N ARG A 578 2.88 19.83 25.84
CA ARG A 578 3.81 18.74 26.15
C ARG A 578 5.04 18.74 25.24
N VAL A 579 4.87 19.10 23.97
CA VAL A 579 5.84 18.86 22.90
C VAL A 579 6.28 20.12 22.15
N MET A 580 5.72 21.28 22.48
CA MET A 580 6.10 22.56 21.88
C MET A 580 5.83 23.73 22.81
N LYS A 581 6.48 24.87 22.54
CA LYS A 581 6.17 26.15 23.17
C LYS A 581 5.31 26.97 22.25
N VAL A 582 4.25 27.53 22.80
CA VAL A 582 3.29 28.37 22.05
C VAL A 582 3.44 29.82 22.52
N ALA A 583 3.71 30.71 21.55
CA ALA A 583 3.86 32.13 21.83
C ALA A 583 3.34 32.97 20.64
N ASP A 584 2.46 33.90 20.92
CA ASP A 584 1.89 34.80 19.91
C ASP A 584 2.50 36.21 20.02
N GLY A 585 2.69 36.84 18.86
CA GLY A 585 3.29 38.15 18.72
C GLY A 585 4.83 38.13 18.73
N PRO A 586 5.46 39.16 18.13
CA PRO A 586 6.91 39.14 17.84
C PRO A 586 7.79 39.05 19.10
N ALA A 587 7.48 39.83 20.12
CA ALA A 587 8.30 39.88 21.34
C ALA A 587 8.23 38.58 22.14
N ALA A 588 7.03 38.05 22.40
CA ALA A 588 6.84 36.81 23.15
C ALA A 588 7.45 35.60 22.42
N PHE A 589 7.30 35.55 21.09
CA PHE A 589 7.90 34.49 20.27
C PHE A 589 9.44 34.54 20.34
N ALA A 590 10.02 35.74 20.19
CA ALA A 590 11.45 35.94 20.29
C ALA A 590 11.99 35.56 21.68
N ASP A 591 11.27 35.96 22.75
CA ASP A 591 11.64 35.61 24.12
C ASP A 591 11.68 34.10 24.36
N GLU A 592 10.67 33.37 23.88
CA GLU A 592 10.61 31.93 24.05
C GLU A 592 11.69 31.20 23.22
N VAL A 593 11.98 31.67 21.99
CA VAL A 593 13.08 31.12 21.17
C VAL A 593 14.42 31.32 21.89
N VAL A 594 14.73 32.53 22.38
CA VAL A 594 16.00 32.82 23.07
C VAL A 594 16.13 31.99 24.33
N LYS A 595 15.08 31.92 25.16
CA LYS A 595 15.05 31.13 26.39
C LYS A 595 15.33 29.65 26.11
N MET A 596 14.64 29.05 25.15
CA MET A 596 14.86 27.66 24.76
C MET A 596 16.25 27.44 24.14
N TYR A 597 16.73 28.37 23.30
CA TYR A 597 18.03 28.25 22.67
C TYR A 597 19.18 28.23 23.68
N GLN A 598 19.02 28.95 24.82
CA GLN A 598 19.95 29.00 25.92
C GLN A 598 19.81 27.83 26.90
N ASP A 599 18.77 26.99 26.75
CA ASP A 599 18.52 25.82 27.60
C ASP A 599 18.50 24.51 26.81
N PRO A 600 19.69 23.93 26.49
CA PRO A 600 19.76 22.64 25.81
C PRO A 600 19.12 21.48 26.58
N ALA A 601 19.02 21.60 27.92
CA ALA A 601 18.40 20.57 28.76
C ALA A 601 16.87 20.51 28.53
N GLU A 602 16.21 21.67 28.43
CA GLU A 602 14.78 21.75 28.10
C GLU A 602 14.53 21.26 26.66
N CYS A 603 15.39 21.60 25.69
CA CYS A 603 15.31 21.06 24.33
C CYS A 603 15.42 19.54 24.32
N ARG A 604 16.34 18.95 25.10
CA ARG A 604 16.46 17.49 25.26
C ARG A 604 15.20 16.88 25.86
N ARG A 605 14.66 17.46 26.94
CA ARG A 605 13.43 17.00 27.59
C ARG A 605 12.28 16.98 26.60
N MET A 606 12.12 18.05 25.81
CA MET A 606 11.11 18.13 24.77
C MET A 606 11.29 17.05 23.70
N CYS A 607 12.52 16.81 23.23
CA CYS A 607 12.81 15.74 22.29
C CYS A 607 12.42 14.34 22.84
N GLU A 608 12.67 14.09 24.11
CA GLU A 608 12.28 12.82 24.74
C GLU A 608 10.77 12.67 24.85
N GLU A 609 10.07 13.75 25.09
CA GLU A 609 8.61 13.75 25.15
C GLU A 609 7.98 13.61 23.75
N THR A 610 8.53 14.27 22.72
CA THR A 610 8.02 14.14 21.34
C THR A 610 8.07 12.69 20.86
N GLN A 611 9.06 11.88 21.25
CA GLN A 611 9.18 10.48 20.86
C GLN A 611 8.12 9.58 21.51
N LYS A 612 7.65 9.92 22.70
CA LYS A 612 6.51 9.25 23.34
C LYS A 612 5.21 9.72 22.71
N TYR A 613 5.07 11.02 22.56
CA TYR A 613 3.88 11.70 22.06
C TYR A 613 3.51 11.26 20.64
N ILE A 614 4.51 11.17 19.71
CA ILE A 614 4.25 10.76 18.33
C ILE A 614 3.70 9.33 18.25
N ARG A 615 4.16 8.44 19.15
CA ARG A 615 3.64 7.06 19.24
C ARG A 615 2.23 7.02 19.83
N GLU A 616 1.97 7.87 20.82
CA GLU A 616 0.69 7.94 21.53
C GLU A 616 -0.45 8.47 20.64
N TYR A 617 -0.17 9.49 19.82
CA TYR A 617 -1.22 10.18 19.05
C TYR A 617 -1.20 9.90 17.55
N PHE A 618 -0.07 9.48 16.98
CA PHE A 618 0.12 9.39 15.53
C PHE A 618 0.59 8.02 15.05
N SER A 619 0.56 6.99 15.90
CA SER A 619 0.80 5.60 15.46
C SER A 619 -0.41 5.03 14.73
N VAL A 620 -0.18 3.95 13.96
CA VAL A 620 -1.27 3.18 13.33
C VAL A 620 -2.25 2.68 14.39
N GLU A 621 -1.74 2.19 15.51
CA GLU A 621 -2.53 1.66 16.62
C GLU A 621 -3.38 2.75 17.30
N ALA A 622 -2.81 3.95 17.47
CA ALA A 622 -3.55 5.09 18.02
C ALA A 622 -4.66 5.56 17.08
N ALA A 623 -4.35 5.70 15.78
CA ALA A 623 -5.34 6.07 14.78
C ALA A 623 -6.46 5.03 14.67
N TRP A 624 -6.12 3.74 14.69
CA TRP A 624 -7.10 2.66 14.62
C TRP A 624 -8.04 2.66 15.83
N LYS A 625 -7.49 2.81 17.03
CA LYS A 625 -8.26 2.82 18.29
C LYS A 625 -9.37 3.87 18.29
N VAL A 626 -9.17 5.01 17.62
CA VAL A 626 -10.18 6.07 17.53
C VAL A 626 -11.37 5.65 16.66
N ILE A 627 -11.13 4.86 15.61
CA ILE A 627 -12.13 4.56 14.58
C ILE A 627 -12.65 3.11 14.60
N GLU A 628 -12.00 2.18 15.31
CA GLU A 628 -12.31 0.74 15.25
C GLU A 628 -13.76 0.38 15.50
N GLU A 629 -14.44 1.09 16.41
CA GLU A 629 -15.87 0.89 16.71
C GLU A 629 -16.75 1.17 15.49
N ASP A 630 -16.36 2.13 14.65
CA ASP A 630 -17.11 2.51 13.47
C ASP A 630 -16.95 1.50 12.35
N PHE A 631 -15.88 0.71 12.35
CA PHE A 631 -15.55 -0.32 11.37
C PHE A 631 -15.94 -1.75 11.78
N THR A 632 -16.83 -1.90 12.76
CA THR A 632 -17.37 -3.22 13.09
C THR A 632 -18.41 -3.64 12.02
N PRO A 633 -18.17 -4.75 11.28
CA PRO A 633 -19.12 -5.23 10.28
C PRO A 633 -20.45 -5.61 10.91
N LYS A 634 -21.55 -5.31 10.23
CA LYS A 634 -22.85 -5.87 10.61
C LYS A 634 -22.74 -7.39 10.52
N LYS A 635 -23.13 -8.13 11.60
CA LYS A 635 -23.21 -9.58 11.53
C LYS A 635 -24.06 -9.95 10.31
N LYS A 636 -23.46 -10.64 9.33
CA LYS A 636 -24.24 -11.21 8.21
C LYS A 636 -25.22 -12.19 8.83
N ARG A 637 -26.51 -11.95 8.62
CA ARG A 637 -27.59 -12.84 9.05
C ARG A 637 -27.59 -14.11 8.23
#